data_9085f41a78778579551a9c2f1c5a9508
#
_entry.id   9085f41a78778579551a9c2f1c5a9508
#
_cell.length_a   1.000
_cell.length_b   1.000
_cell.length_c   1.000
_cell.angle_alpha   90.00
_cell.angle_beta   90.00
_cell.angle_gamma   90.00
#
_symmetry.space_group_name_H-M   'P 1'
#
loop_
_entity.id
_entity.type
_entity.pdbx_description
1 polymer ?
#
loop_
_entity_poly.entity_id
_entity_poly.type
_entity_poly.pdbx_seq_one_letter_code
_entity_poly.pdbx_strand_id
1 'polypeptide(L)'
;MPENPDTHVYRTYDKVLNEGQPARRRNHPTASGNPNDWWPDRVNLKALHRNQPAGNPLDADFDYAEQFNTLDLDELARDLDEVMTTSQDWWPADFGHYGPLMLRMAWHAAGTYRVSDGRGGASAGMQRFAPLNSWPDNRNLDKARRLLWPVKKKYGRKISWADLMIFAGNRALESMGFETFGFGGGRAEVWEPDETYWGPERKWLAEERYSGLHELDEPLAATEMGLIYVDPQGPATNPDPVLAARDIRETFKRMGLNDEETVALIAGGHTFGKTHGPADPNVTGGPEPEAAPLTAQGLGWLGGYGSGNGADTVTTGLEGMWTRTPVQWDHTFLETLYEYKWDVELSPAGLWQWVPSDGQGEGTVPDPFDPDKKHHPVMLTTDLSLQQDPSYDAIARRFLEHPDQFQDAFARAWFKLTHIDMGPIQRYLGPLVPAERLIWQDPVPELDHGLVDPDDVAALKREILGSGLTVAQLVSTAWASASTYRDSDKRGGANGARIRLEPQRSWPVNEPEQLAVVLSSLEAVQERFNASQRGDKRISMADLIVLGGCAAVEKAAAAGGHEVAVPFRPGRTDATQEWTDVESFDALQPTADAFRNYLGKGFRMPPEHMLVDRASLLTLSAPEMTVLLGGLRVLGANYRGSSLGVLTSAPGSLTNDFFVNLLDMGTVWAPRQNGHVWTTIYEGRDRDTGEVKWTASRVDLLFGSHSELRALAEVYASEDAGEKFVQDFVAAWVKVMELDRFDLR
;
A
#
# COMPACT_ATOMS: atom_id res chain seq x y z
N MET A 1 30.88 -35.13 8.45
CA MET A 1 30.67 -34.31 9.65
C MET A 1 29.36 -34.74 10.26
N PRO A 2 29.23 -34.98 11.57
CA PRO A 2 27.96 -35.38 12.14
C PRO A 2 26.97 -34.22 12.06
N GLU A 3 25.75 -34.52 11.63
CA GLU A 3 24.64 -33.56 11.60
C GLU A 3 24.37 -33.04 13.01
N ASN A 4 24.20 -31.73 13.12
CA ASN A 4 23.90 -31.06 14.38
C ASN A 4 22.51 -31.48 14.87
N PRO A 5 22.35 -32.12 16.04
CA PRO A 5 21.06 -32.61 16.54
C PRO A 5 20.01 -31.50 16.77
N ASP A 6 20.43 -30.23 16.90
CA ASP A 6 19.52 -29.12 17.11
C ASP A 6 18.71 -28.75 15.83
N THR A 7 19.21 -29.08 14.65
CA THR A 7 18.44 -28.85 13.40
C THR A 7 17.26 -29.81 13.23
N HIS A 8 17.28 -30.97 13.90
CA HIS A 8 16.15 -31.93 13.85
C HIS A 8 14.97 -31.48 14.72
N VAL A 9 15.23 -30.85 15.86
CA VAL A 9 14.15 -30.38 16.77
C VAL A 9 13.36 -29.26 16.13
N TYR A 10 14.01 -28.30 15.46
CA TYR A 10 13.32 -27.21 14.77
C TYR A 10 12.50 -27.70 13.56
N ARG A 11 13.00 -28.65 12.79
CA ARG A 11 12.24 -29.28 11.68
C ARG A 11 11.03 -30.06 12.19
N THR A 12 11.11 -30.68 13.36
CA THR A 12 10.01 -31.44 13.94
C THR A 12 8.93 -30.51 14.52
N TYR A 13 9.31 -29.38 15.11
CA TYR A 13 8.37 -28.38 15.62
C TYR A 13 7.62 -27.67 14.47
N ASP A 14 8.30 -27.28 13.41
CA ASP A 14 7.67 -26.73 12.20
C ASP A 14 6.70 -27.73 11.56
N LYS A 15 7.02 -29.02 11.59
CA LYS A 15 6.15 -30.07 11.04
C LYS A 15 4.91 -30.30 11.89
N VAL A 16 5.04 -30.32 13.22
CA VAL A 16 3.92 -30.50 14.15
C VAL A 16 2.99 -29.29 14.17
N LEU A 17 3.51 -28.08 14.03
CA LEU A 17 2.68 -26.85 13.94
C LEU A 17 2.01 -26.69 12.58
N ASN A 18 2.52 -27.36 11.54
CA ASN A 18 1.99 -27.24 10.18
C ASN A 18 1.15 -28.46 9.73
N GLU A 19 1.18 -29.59 10.44
CA GLU A 19 0.30 -30.72 10.18
C GLU A 19 -1.13 -30.39 10.59
N GLY A 20 -1.94 -29.98 9.61
CA GLY A 20 -3.37 -29.65 9.77
C GLY A 20 -3.73 -28.19 9.59
N GLN A 21 -2.78 -27.33 9.20
CA GLN A 21 -3.07 -25.95 8.85
C GLN A 21 -2.78 -25.73 7.37
N PRO A 22 -3.72 -25.17 6.60
CA PRO A 22 -3.45 -24.84 5.21
C PRO A 22 -2.21 -23.91 5.15
N ALA A 23 -1.30 -24.19 4.23
CA ALA A 23 -0.06 -23.44 4.01
C ALA A 23 -0.28 -21.92 3.82
N ARG A 24 -1.52 -21.54 3.53
CA ARG A 24 -2.01 -20.17 3.30
C ARG A 24 -2.09 -19.26 4.53
N ARG A 25 -1.83 -19.74 5.75
CA ARG A 25 -1.85 -18.87 6.96
C ARG A 25 -0.75 -17.84 7.02
N ARG A 26 0.31 -17.99 6.20
CA ARG A 26 1.48 -17.11 6.22
C ARG A 26 1.42 -15.94 5.23
N ASN A 27 0.37 -15.87 4.38
CA ASN A 27 0.29 -14.91 3.28
C ASN A 27 -0.57 -13.68 3.60
N HIS A 28 -0.62 -13.25 4.86
CA HIS A 28 -1.39 -12.06 5.25
C HIS A 28 -0.46 -10.98 5.80
N PRO A 29 -0.70 -9.69 5.50
CA PRO A 29 0.14 -8.59 5.98
C PRO A 29 0.36 -8.57 7.49
N THR A 30 -0.67 -8.97 8.29
CA THR A 30 -0.58 -9.02 9.76
C THR A 30 0.10 -10.30 10.29
N ALA A 31 0.36 -11.30 9.44
CA ALA A 31 1.10 -12.52 9.78
C ALA A 31 2.54 -12.48 9.32
N SER A 32 3.04 -11.33 8.88
CA SER A 32 4.39 -11.16 8.35
C SER A 32 5.47 -11.47 9.38
N GLY A 33 6.59 -12.00 8.88
CA GLY A 33 7.83 -12.06 9.64
C GLY A 33 8.33 -10.66 9.98
N ASN A 34 8.87 -10.52 11.17
CA ASN A 34 9.58 -9.32 11.59
C ASN A 34 10.94 -9.28 10.89
N PRO A 35 11.53 -8.13 10.55
CA PRO A 35 12.93 -8.03 10.15
C PRO A 35 13.91 -8.80 11.05
N ASN A 36 13.63 -8.91 12.34
CA ASN A 36 14.42 -9.71 13.28
C ASN A 36 14.35 -11.23 13.05
N ASP A 37 13.37 -11.73 12.31
CA ASP A 37 13.33 -13.15 11.90
C ASP A 37 14.41 -13.46 10.86
N TRP A 38 14.84 -12.46 10.10
CA TRP A 38 15.90 -12.52 9.10
C TRP A 38 17.28 -12.25 9.69
N TRP A 39 17.35 -11.37 10.69
CA TRP A 39 18.57 -10.96 11.41
C TRP A 39 18.33 -11.07 12.92
N PRO A 40 18.35 -12.28 13.49
CA PRO A 40 17.98 -12.50 14.90
C PRO A 40 18.90 -11.83 15.92
N ASP A 41 20.14 -11.55 15.55
CA ASP A 41 21.12 -10.87 16.40
C ASP A 41 21.01 -9.34 16.37
N ARG A 42 20.10 -8.82 15.58
CA ARG A 42 19.85 -7.38 15.47
C ARG A 42 19.12 -6.84 16.71
N VAL A 43 19.50 -5.62 17.13
CA VAL A 43 18.77 -4.92 18.18
C VAL A 43 17.30 -4.74 17.79
N ASN A 44 16.39 -5.26 18.60
CA ASN A 44 14.94 -5.14 18.39
C ASN A 44 14.40 -3.86 19.03
N LEU A 45 14.10 -2.85 18.22
CA LEU A 45 13.58 -1.56 18.68
C LEU A 45 12.07 -1.57 18.98
N LYS A 46 11.32 -2.61 18.58
CA LYS A 46 9.88 -2.73 18.88
C LYS A 46 9.58 -2.67 20.39
N ALA A 47 10.51 -3.13 21.22
CA ALA A 47 10.38 -3.03 22.67
C ALA A 47 10.28 -1.58 23.17
N LEU A 48 10.85 -0.62 22.44
CA LEU A 48 10.81 0.81 22.76
C LEU A 48 9.46 1.45 22.39
N HIS A 49 8.74 0.88 21.41
CA HIS A 49 7.46 1.40 20.92
C HIS A 49 6.29 1.06 21.85
N ARG A 50 6.42 0.03 22.69
CA ARG A 50 5.39 -0.35 23.68
C ARG A 50 5.04 0.75 24.66
N ASN A 51 5.96 1.68 24.93
CA ASN A 51 5.85 2.70 25.96
C ASN A 51 5.78 4.13 25.40
N GLN A 52 5.80 4.31 24.07
CA GLN A 52 5.72 5.63 23.41
C GLN A 52 4.61 5.67 22.37
N PRO A 53 3.67 6.61 22.44
CA PRO A 53 2.58 6.73 21.50
C PRO A 53 3.01 7.10 20.07
N ALA A 54 4.22 7.63 19.89
CA ALA A 54 4.77 7.98 18.58
C ALA A 54 6.29 7.80 18.57
N GLY A 55 6.79 6.93 17.71
CA GLY A 55 8.22 6.85 17.36
C GLY A 55 8.74 8.07 16.58
N ASN A 56 7.95 9.13 16.45
CA ASN A 56 8.32 10.36 15.78
C ASN A 56 9.21 11.22 16.68
N PRO A 57 10.49 11.48 16.30
CA PRO A 57 11.41 12.30 17.09
C PRO A 57 11.20 13.81 16.89
N LEU A 58 10.25 14.23 16.05
CA LEU A 58 9.94 15.64 15.84
C LEU A 58 8.95 16.14 16.89
N ASP A 59 8.88 17.47 17.04
CA ASP A 59 7.97 18.13 17.95
C ASP A 59 6.50 17.78 17.60
N ALA A 60 5.63 17.74 18.63
CA ALA A 60 4.23 17.35 18.46
C ALA A 60 3.42 18.30 17.55
N ASP A 61 3.88 19.55 17.43
CA ASP A 61 3.32 20.60 16.57
C ASP A 61 4.02 20.72 15.22
N PHE A 62 4.93 19.78 14.88
CA PHE A 62 5.60 19.78 13.59
C PHE A 62 4.64 19.44 12.46
N ASP A 63 4.46 20.38 11.53
CA ASP A 63 3.68 20.20 10.30
C ASP A 63 4.62 20.10 9.09
N TYR A 64 4.63 18.94 8.44
CA TYR A 64 5.48 18.70 7.28
C TYR A 64 5.04 19.56 6.06
N ALA A 65 3.75 19.76 5.86
CA ALA A 65 3.25 20.55 4.75
C ALA A 65 3.67 22.02 4.88
N GLU A 66 3.60 22.57 6.08
CA GLU A 66 4.11 23.92 6.36
C GLU A 66 5.61 24.01 6.07
N GLN A 67 6.40 23.03 6.51
CA GLN A 67 7.85 23.03 6.30
C GLN A 67 8.20 22.88 4.82
N PHE A 68 7.56 21.94 4.12
CA PHE A 68 7.78 21.73 2.68
C PHE A 68 7.47 22.99 1.86
N ASN A 69 6.40 23.71 2.19
CA ASN A 69 6.01 24.94 1.50
C ASN A 69 7.02 26.10 1.69
N THR A 70 7.98 25.96 2.61
CA THR A 70 9.11 26.90 2.74
C THR A 70 10.32 26.51 1.90
N LEU A 71 10.26 25.37 1.19
CA LEU A 71 11.36 24.85 0.40
C LEU A 71 11.45 25.59 -0.95
N ASP A 72 12.66 26.02 -1.31
CA ASP A 72 12.97 26.49 -2.66
C ASP A 72 13.32 25.27 -3.53
N LEU A 73 12.34 24.82 -4.34
CA LEU A 73 12.52 23.66 -5.22
C LEU A 73 13.52 23.92 -6.36
N ASP A 74 13.68 25.17 -6.80
CA ASP A 74 14.68 25.50 -7.82
C ASP A 74 16.09 25.45 -7.26
N GLU A 75 16.29 25.86 -5.99
CA GLU A 75 17.58 25.69 -5.31
C GLU A 75 17.88 24.20 -5.08
N LEU A 76 16.90 23.43 -4.62
CA LEU A 76 17.04 21.99 -4.42
C LEU A 76 17.38 21.28 -5.74
N ALA A 77 16.71 21.66 -6.84
CA ALA A 77 16.98 21.10 -8.17
C ALA A 77 18.43 21.33 -8.60
N ARG A 78 18.96 22.56 -8.41
CA ARG A 78 20.37 22.87 -8.73
C ARG A 78 21.36 22.06 -7.88
N ASP A 79 21.07 21.86 -6.60
CA ASP A 79 21.93 21.04 -5.73
C ASP A 79 21.90 19.56 -6.16
N LEU A 80 20.76 19.06 -6.62
CA LEU A 80 20.66 17.70 -7.16
C LEU A 80 21.39 17.57 -8.51
N ASP A 81 21.29 18.55 -9.39
CA ASP A 81 22.04 18.57 -10.65
C ASP A 81 23.56 18.53 -10.40
N GLU A 82 24.04 19.24 -9.38
CA GLU A 82 25.43 19.18 -8.96
C GLU A 82 25.83 17.79 -8.47
N VAL A 83 24.99 17.16 -7.64
CA VAL A 83 25.22 15.77 -7.20
C VAL A 83 25.27 14.82 -8.39
N MET A 84 24.36 14.94 -9.34
CA MET A 84 24.25 14.01 -10.47
C MET A 84 25.43 14.11 -11.44
N THR A 85 26.01 15.28 -11.57
CA THR A 85 27.12 15.54 -12.53
C THR A 85 28.51 15.56 -11.88
N THR A 86 28.60 15.38 -10.56
CA THR A 86 29.88 15.40 -9.81
C THR A 86 30.23 13.99 -9.34
N SER A 87 30.98 13.25 -10.17
CA SER A 87 31.43 11.90 -9.84
C SER A 87 32.35 11.88 -8.61
N GLN A 88 32.11 10.91 -7.72
CA GLN A 88 32.85 10.72 -6.47
C GLN A 88 33.82 9.56 -6.58
N ASP A 89 35.06 9.73 -6.11
CA ASP A 89 36.11 8.70 -6.16
C ASP A 89 35.71 7.40 -5.43
N TRP A 90 34.92 7.50 -4.35
CA TRP A 90 34.48 6.36 -3.57
C TRP A 90 33.36 5.55 -4.26
N TRP A 91 32.62 6.16 -5.21
CA TRP A 91 31.58 5.56 -6.03
C TRP A 91 31.50 6.29 -7.37
N PRO A 92 32.37 5.96 -8.34
CA PRO A 92 32.39 6.64 -9.63
C PRO A 92 31.09 6.50 -10.42
N ALA A 93 30.68 7.58 -11.08
CA ALA A 93 29.47 7.62 -11.88
C ALA A 93 29.69 6.96 -13.25
N ASP A 94 28.79 6.06 -13.66
CA ASP A 94 28.74 5.54 -15.02
C ASP A 94 28.52 6.69 -16.01
N PHE A 95 29.30 6.74 -17.06
CA PHE A 95 29.25 7.81 -18.08
C PHE A 95 29.40 9.23 -17.49
N GLY A 96 29.94 9.36 -16.28
CA GLY A 96 30.08 10.62 -15.57
C GLY A 96 28.79 11.22 -15.01
N HIS A 97 27.69 10.46 -14.93
CA HIS A 97 26.39 10.96 -14.52
C HIS A 97 25.62 9.97 -13.64
N TYR A 98 25.21 10.39 -12.42
CA TYR A 98 24.43 9.53 -11.52
C TYR A 98 22.93 9.44 -11.83
N GLY A 99 22.44 10.12 -12.87
CA GLY A 99 21.03 10.12 -13.25
C GLY A 99 20.43 8.73 -13.32
N PRO A 100 21.03 7.75 -14.04
CA PRO A 100 20.49 6.39 -14.10
C PRO A 100 20.41 5.71 -12.74
N LEU A 101 21.37 5.93 -11.85
CA LEU A 101 21.36 5.40 -10.49
C LEU A 101 20.22 6.02 -9.64
N MET A 102 19.99 7.33 -9.76
CA MET A 102 18.92 8.03 -9.05
C MET A 102 17.54 7.66 -9.61
N LEU A 103 17.43 7.51 -10.92
CA LEU A 103 16.21 7.00 -11.58
C LEU A 103 15.85 5.61 -11.06
N ARG A 104 16.82 4.69 -11.03
CA ARG A 104 16.63 3.33 -10.47
C ARG A 104 16.24 3.38 -9.00
N MET A 105 16.82 4.25 -8.19
CA MET A 105 16.47 4.42 -6.78
C MET A 105 15.00 4.83 -6.61
N ALA A 106 14.52 5.82 -7.37
CA ALA A 106 13.14 6.28 -7.31
C ALA A 106 12.16 5.21 -7.81
N TRP A 107 12.50 4.54 -8.91
CA TRP A 107 11.75 3.41 -9.44
C TRP A 107 11.59 2.31 -8.38
N HIS A 108 12.66 1.88 -7.75
CA HIS A 108 12.65 0.83 -6.74
C HIS A 108 12.03 1.27 -5.41
N ALA A 109 11.97 2.57 -5.11
CA ALA A 109 11.19 3.06 -3.98
C ALA A 109 9.68 2.96 -4.25
N ALA A 110 9.24 3.27 -5.47
CA ALA A 110 7.83 3.27 -5.86
C ALA A 110 7.28 1.88 -6.22
N GLY A 111 8.10 1.03 -6.87
CA GLY A 111 7.67 -0.24 -7.44
C GLY A 111 7.30 -1.33 -6.44
N THR A 112 7.39 -1.09 -5.15
CA THR A 112 6.90 -1.98 -4.10
C THR A 112 5.40 -1.83 -3.82
N TYR A 113 4.73 -0.84 -4.44
CA TYR A 113 3.29 -0.62 -4.29
C TYR A 113 2.48 -1.80 -4.80
N ARG A 114 1.39 -2.12 -4.09
CA ARG A 114 0.44 -3.14 -4.49
C ARG A 114 -1.00 -2.66 -4.28
N VAL A 115 -1.78 -2.75 -5.35
CA VAL A 115 -3.15 -2.22 -5.39
C VAL A 115 -4.11 -2.97 -4.47
N SER A 116 -3.85 -4.24 -4.16
CA SER A 116 -4.73 -5.10 -3.37
C SER A 116 -4.95 -4.61 -1.94
N ASP A 117 -3.92 -4.03 -1.30
CA ASP A 117 -4.01 -3.49 0.07
C ASP A 117 -3.38 -2.10 0.22
N GLY A 118 -2.90 -1.51 -0.87
CA GLY A 118 -2.31 -0.17 -0.90
C GLY A 118 -0.97 -0.04 -0.19
N ARG A 119 -0.37 -1.15 0.27
CA ARG A 119 0.92 -1.14 0.95
C ARG A 119 2.09 -1.10 -0.02
N GLY A 120 3.27 -0.79 0.48
CA GLY A 120 4.44 -0.51 -0.34
C GLY A 120 4.40 0.91 -0.90
N GLY A 121 5.18 1.14 -1.97
CA GLY A 121 5.24 2.44 -2.65
C GLY A 121 6.23 3.42 -2.06
N ALA A 122 6.18 4.64 -2.59
CA ALA A 122 7.17 5.68 -2.32
C ALA A 122 6.85 6.55 -1.11
N SER A 123 5.57 6.61 -0.67
CA SER A 123 5.07 7.63 0.27
C SER A 123 5.73 7.64 1.63
N ALA A 124 6.32 6.53 2.06
CA ALA A 124 6.95 6.42 3.37
C ALA A 124 8.48 6.25 3.31
N GLY A 125 9.08 6.23 2.12
CA GLY A 125 10.53 6.08 1.96
C GLY A 125 11.08 4.77 2.52
N MET A 126 10.33 3.68 2.42
CA MET A 126 10.61 2.37 3.03
C MET A 126 11.90 1.72 2.53
N GLN A 127 12.41 2.12 1.37
CA GLN A 127 13.69 1.62 0.85
C GLN A 127 14.89 1.86 1.80
N ARG A 128 14.75 2.76 2.77
CA ARG A 128 15.79 3.01 3.80
C ARG A 128 15.86 1.95 4.89
N PHE A 129 14.79 1.16 5.03
CA PHE A 129 14.58 0.22 6.14
C PHE A 129 14.64 -1.23 5.70
N ALA A 130 14.97 -2.11 6.64
CA ALA A 130 14.83 -3.54 6.43
C ALA A 130 13.34 -3.92 6.23
N PRO A 131 13.04 -4.91 5.39
CA PRO A 131 13.98 -5.72 4.62
C PRO A 131 14.40 -5.07 3.28
N LEU A 132 13.71 -4.00 2.82
CA LEU A 132 13.86 -3.43 1.47
C LEU A 132 15.27 -2.92 1.19
N ASN A 133 15.91 -2.29 2.18
CA ASN A 133 17.29 -1.80 2.02
C ASN A 133 18.31 -2.91 1.72
N SER A 134 17.93 -4.17 1.95
CA SER A 134 18.78 -5.34 1.82
C SER A 134 18.28 -6.36 0.79
N TRP A 135 17.24 -6.05 0.04
CA TRP A 135 16.83 -6.88 -1.09
C TRP A 135 17.91 -6.93 -2.17
N PRO A 136 18.19 -8.10 -2.76
CA PRO A 136 19.19 -8.24 -3.84
C PRO A 136 18.97 -7.29 -5.00
N ASP A 137 17.70 -7.05 -5.37
CA ASP A 137 17.33 -6.12 -6.44
C ASP A 137 17.61 -4.64 -6.08
N ASN A 138 17.70 -4.31 -4.79
CA ASN A 138 18.08 -2.98 -4.31
C ASN A 138 19.61 -2.81 -4.11
N ARG A 139 20.40 -3.76 -4.62
CA ARG A 139 21.86 -3.70 -4.50
C ARG A 139 22.41 -2.37 -5.02
N ASN A 140 23.29 -1.75 -4.22
CA ASN A 140 23.95 -0.48 -4.47
C ASN A 140 23.05 0.77 -4.41
N LEU A 141 21.76 0.67 -4.12
CA LEU A 141 20.89 1.83 -3.88
C LEU A 141 21.16 2.51 -2.53
N ASP A 142 21.83 1.85 -1.61
CA ASP A 142 22.40 2.44 -0.40
C ASP A 142 23.42 3.52 -0.75
N LYS A 143 24.20 3.37 -1.85
CA LYS A 143 25.14 4.38 -2.37
C LYS A 143 24.38 5.58 -2.94
N ALA A 144 23.27 5.36 -3.67
CA ALA A 144 22.42 6.45 -4.14
C ALA A 144 21.94 7.33 -2.99
N ARG A 145 21.40 6.71 -1.94
CA ARG A 145 20.98 7.45 -0.73
C ARG A 145 22.14 8.14 -0.02
N ARG A 146 23.33 7.53 0.00
CA ARG A 146 24.54 8.16 0.57
C ARG A 146 24.97 9.37 -0.23
N LEU A 147 24.89 9.34 -1.56
CA LEU A 147 25.17 10.49 -2.43
C LEU A 147 24.19 11.65 -2.19
N LEU A 148 22.95 11.36 -1.84
CA LEU A 148 21.94 12.38 -1.51
C LEU A 148 22.06 12.96 -0.09
N TRP A 149 22.88 12.36 0.80
CA TRP A 149 22.98 12.82 2.18
C TRP A 149 23.40 14.29 2.35
N PRO A 150 24.36 14.85 1.59
CA PRO A 150 24.69 16.27 1.67
C PRO A 150 23.50 17.18 1.40
N VAL A 151 22.64 16.82 0.43
CA VAL A 151 21.41 17.54 0.10
C VAL A 151 20.39 17.41 1.23
N LYS A 152 20.10 16.18 1.67
CA LYS A 152 19.20 15.94 2.81
C LYS A 152 19.65 16.70 4.06
N LYS A 153 20.95 16.73 4.32
CA LYS A 153 21.55 17.47 5.44
C LYS A 153 21.32 18.98 5.32
N LYS A 154 21.45 19.54 4.11
CA LYS A 154 21.26 20.98 3.85
C LYS A 154 19.82 21.41 4.11
N TYR A 155 18.86 20.66 3.59
CA TYR A 155 17.44 21.01 3.67
C TYR A 155 16.74 20.47 4.95
N GLY A 156 17.29 19.48 5.61
CA GLY A 156 16.85 18.96 6.91
C GLY A 156 15.39 18.52 6.91
N ARG A 157 14.59 19.15 7.78
CA ARG A 157 13.16 18.82 7.98
C ARG A 157 12.23 19.35 6.89
N LYS A 158 12.71 20.23 5.99
CA LYS A 158 11.90 20.79 4.91
C LYS A 158 11.58 19.79 3.81
N ILE A 159 12.36 18.72 3.69
CA ILE A 159 12.10 17.64 2.75
C ILE A 159 12.31 16.29 3.43
N SER A 160 11.35 15.39 3.31
CA SER A 160 11.47 14.01 3.75
C SER A 160 12.43 13.21 2.84
N TRP A 161 12.91 12.08 3.32
CA TRP A 161 13.61 11.15 2.46
C TRP A 161 12.74 10.61 1.33
N ALA A 162 11.44 10.39 1.60
CA ALA A 162 10.51 9.92 0.60
C ALA A 162 10.37 10.92 -0.55
N ASP A 163 10.10 12.19 -0.25
CA ASP A 163 10.01 13.24 -1.27
C ASP A 163 11.35 13.48 -1.96
N LEU A 164 12.47 13.45 -1.23
CA LEU A 164 13.80 13.64 -1.82
C LEU A 164 14.16 12.54 -2.82
N MET A 165 13.89 11.27 -2.52
CA MET A 165 14.19 10.16 -3.44
C MET A 165 13.38 10.27 -4.74
N ILE A 166 12.09 10.62 -4.65
CA ILE A 166 11.26 10.78 -5.84
C ILE A 166 11.63 12.03 -6.63
N PHE A 167 11.87 13.15 -5.95
CA PHE A 167 12.31 14.37 -6.62
C PHE A 167 13.67 14.21 -7.29
N ALA A 168 14.59 13.47 -6.68
CA ALA A 168 15.86 13.11 -7.30
C ALA A 168 15.68 12.26 -8.57
N GLY A 169 14.69 11.34 -8.59
CA GLY A 169 14.34 10.60 -9.79
C GLY A 169 13.81 11.49 -10.92
N ASN A 170 12.93 12.45 -10.60
CA ASN A 170 12.47 13.44 -11.58
C ASN A 170 13.63 14.29 -12.10
N ARG A 171 14.47 14.84 -11.21
CA ARG A 171 15.64 15.63 -11.63
C ARG A 171 16.61 14.81 -12.47
N ALA A 172 16.75 13.50 -12.18
CA ALA A 172 17.56 12.61 -13.01
C ALA A 172 17.06 12.59 -14.45
N LEU A 173 15.76 12.35 -14.64
CA LEU A 173 15.13 12.36 -15.97
C LEU A 173 15.32 13.71 -16.68
N GLU A 174 15.04 14.81 -15.99
CA GLU A 174 15.13 16.17 -16.53
C GLU A 174 16.57 16.56 -16.88
N SER A 175 17.55 16.19 -16.05
CA SER A 175 18.97 16.46 -16.30
C SER A 175 19.52 15.67 -17.50
N MET A 176 18.86 14.58 -17.87
CA MET A 176 19.15 13.77 -19.06
C MET A 176 18.27 14.13 -20.26
N GLY A 177 17.50 15.23 -20.18
CA GLY A 177 16.75 15.81 -21.30
C GLY A 177 15.30 15.33 -21.45
N PHE A 178 14.76 14.59 -20.47
CA PHE A 178 13.35 14.19 -20.47
C PHE A 178 12.48 15.23 -19.73
N GLU A 179 11.31 15.55 -20.25
CA GLU A 179 10.33 16.42 -19.61
C GLU A 179 9.37 15.59 -18.79
N THR A 180 9.40 15.70 -17.45
CA THR A 180 8.51 14.97 -16.55
C THR A 180 7.10 15.56 -16.54
N PHE A 181 6.08 14.75 -16.21
CA PHE A 181 4.69 15.23 -16.13
C PHE A 181 4.47 16.20 -14.95
N GLY A 182 5.30 16.10 -13.92
CA GLY A 182 5.27 16.96 -12.73
C GLY A 182 5.74 16.25 -11.48
N PHE A 183 5.56 16.93 -10.34
CA PHE A 183 5.91 16.41 -9.01
C PHE A 183 4.99 16.98 -7.95
N GLY A 184 4.44 16.11 -7.11
CA GLY A 184 3.78 16.47 -5.85
C GLY A 184 4.61 16.02 -4.66
N GLY A 185 4.99 16.96 -3.78
CA GLY A 185 5.49 16.65 -2.45
C GLY A 185 4.35 16.27 -1.50
N GLY A 186 4.67 16.00 -0.24
CA GLY A 186 3.70 15.69 0.80
C GLY A 186 3.84 14.30 1.42
N ARG A 187 4.90 13.56 1.06
CA ARG A 187 5.28 12.30 1.69
C ARG A 187 6.01 12.60 2.99
N ALA A 188 5.28 12.53 4.12
CA ALA A 188 5.86 12.82 5.42
C ALA A 188 6.98 11.85 5.79
N GLU A 189 7.90 12.30 6.64
CA GLU A 189 9.00 11.46 7.14
C GLU A 189 8.49 10.36 8.06
N VAL A 190 9.06 9.16 7.95
CA VAL A 190 8.82 8.04 8.86
C VAL A 190 10.15 7.54 9.46
N TRP A 191 10.07 6.86 10.61
CA TRP A 191 11.23 6.52 11.44
C TRP A 191 11.39 5.02 11.68
N GLU A 192 10.44 4.24 11.17
CA GLU A 192 10.41 2.78 11.31
C GLU A 192 9.82 2.13 10.06
N PRO A 193 10.13 0.87 9.77
CA PRO A 193 9.51 0.16 8.66
C PRO A 193 8.05 -0.16 8.93
N ASP A 194 7.23 -0.15 7.87
CA ASP A 194 5.87 -0.69 7.91
C ASP A 194 5.88 -2.19 8.22
N GLU A 195 4.87 -2.64 8.96
CA GLU A 195 4.59 -4.06 9.12
C GLU A 195 3.90 -4.61 7.87
N THR A 196 4.68 -4.87 6.85
CA THR A 196 4.21 -5.36 5.55
C THR A 196 4.61 -6.82 5.36
N TYR A 197 3.65 -7.65 4.94
CA TYR A 197 3.94 -9.01 4.52
C TYR A 197 4.55 -9.01 3.12
N TRP A 198 5.78 -9.52 2.97
CA TRP A 198 6.52 -9.54 1.71
C TRP A 198 6.57 -10.92 1.04
N GLY A 199 6.01 -11.94 1.65
CA GLY A 199 5.97 -13.29 1.11
C GLY A 199 6.28 -14.35 2.16
N PRO A 200 6.03 -15.63 1.83
CA PRO A 200 6.25 -16.77 2.73
C PRO A 200 7.73 -17.18 2.82
N GLU A 201 8.55 -16.73 1.89
CA GLU A 201 9.94 -17.14 1.75
C GLU A 201 10.81 -16.61 2.88
N ARG A 202 11.79 -17.41 3.29
CA ARG A 202 12.83 -17.03 4.24
C ARG A 202 14.19 -16.83 3.59
N LYS A 203 14.26 -16.93 2.28
CA LYS A 203 15.46 -16.73 1.47
C LYS A 203 15.17 -15.71 0.39
N TRP A 204 16.19 -14.95 0.03
CA TRP A 204 16.13 -14.09 -1.14
C TRP A 204 16.01 -14.93 -2.41
N LEU A 205 15.35 -14.41 -3.42
CA LEU A 205 15.17 -15.03 -4.73
C LEU A 205 14.54 -16.44 -4.61
N ALA A 206 13.41 -16.51 -3.92
CA ALA A 206 12.63 -17.72 -3.76
C ALA A 206 11.24 -17.55 -4.38
N GLU A 207 10.74 -18.62 -5.00
CA GLU A 207 9.47 -18.67 -5.74
C GLU A 207 8.35 -19.42 -4.97
N GLU A 208 8.39 -19.45 -3.63
CA GLU A 208 7.43 -20.20 -2.82
C GLU A 208 6.01 -19.60 -2.83
N ARG A 209 5.83 -18.44 -3.45
CA ARG A 209 4.59 -17.65 -3.49
C ARG A 209 3.64 -18.00 -4.62
N TYR A 210 4.06 -18.87 -5.54
CA TYR A 210 3.22 -19.31 -6.64
C TYR A 210 2.37 -20.53 -6.27
N SER A 211 1.18 -20.63 -6.87
CA SER A 211 0.31 -21.78 -6.83
C SER A 211 -0.12 -22.21 -8.23
N GLY A 212 -0.35 -23.52 -8.44
CA GLY A 212 -0.90 -24.06 -9.68
C GLY A 212 -0.08 -23.74 -10.92
N LEU A 213 -0.67 -23.03 -11.87
CA LEU A 213 -0.07 -22.65 -13.15
C LEU A 213 0.72 -21.33 -13.05
N HIS A 214 1.56 -21.16 -12.05
CA HIS A 214 2.33 -19.94 -11.82
C HIS A 214 1.43 -18.75 -11.47
N GLU A 215 0.42 -18.98 -10.61
CA GLU A 215 -0.43 -17.92 -10.09
C GLU A 215 0.17 -17.36 -8.80
N LEU A 216 0.43 -16.06 -8.77
CA LEU A 216 0.98 -15.38 -7.60
C LEU A 216 -0.09 -15.19 -6.53
N ASP A 217 0.20 -15.57 -5.29
CA ASP A 217 -0.70 -15.33 -4.15
C ASP A 217 -0.89 -13.82 -3.87
N GLU A 218 -2.09 -13.43 -3.47
CA GLU A 218 -2.32 -12.10 -2.91
C GLU A 218 -1.92 -12.05 -1.42
N PRO A 219 -1.46 -10.90 -0.92
CA PRO A 219 -1.44 -9.56 -1.54
C PRO A 219 -0.13 -9.20 -2.26
N LEU A 220 0.68 -10.18 -2.64
CA LEU A 220 2.00 -9.96 -3.24
C LEU A 220 1.89 -9.32 -4.64
N ALA A 221 2.77 -8.36 -4.94
CA ALA A 221 2.96 -7.80 -6.28
C ALA A 221 4.23 -8.37 -6.93
N ALA A 222 5.36 -8.34 -6.22
CA ALA A 222 6.62 -8.90 -6.70
C ALA A 222 6.53 -10.42 -6.87
N THR A 223 7.06 -10.94 -7.97
CA THR A 223 6.98 -12.36 -8.31
C THR A 223 7.91 -13.23 -7.47
N GLU A 224 9.08 -12.70 -7.12
CA GLU A 224 10.04 -13.37 -6.25
C GLU A 224 10.39 -12.53 -5.03
N MET A 225 10.71 -13.18 -3.91
CA MET A 225 11.20 -12.48 -2.73
C MET A 225 12.54 -11.80 -3.03
N GLY A 226 12.62 -10.50 -2.75
CA GLY A 226 13.82 -9.70 -2.95
C GLY A 226 14.00 -9.16 -4.37
N LEU A 227 13.13 -9.50 -5.32
CA LEU A 227 12.98 -8.84 -6.61
C LEU A 227 11.74 -7.94 -6.59
N ILE A 228 11.89 -6.70 -7.04
CA ILE A 228 10.77 -5.74 -7.04
C ILE A 228 9.78 -6.06 -8.15
N TYR A 229 10.27 -6.54 -9.28
CA TYR A 229 9.47 -6.81 -10.48
C TYR A 229 9.48 -8.29 -10.84
N VAL A 230 10.29 -8.67 -11.81
CA VAL A 230 10.41 -10.02 -12.35
C VAL A 230 11.89 -10.38 -12.54
N ASP A 231 12.21 -11.68 -12.61
CA ASP A 231 13.56 -12.09 -12.97
C ASP A 231 13.92 -11.60 -14.37
N PRO A 232 14.95 -10.76 -14.54
CA PRO A 232 15.35 -10.23 -15.83
C PRO A 232 15.87 -11.30 -16.80
N GLN A 233 16.23 -12.50 -16.30
CA GLN A 233 16.59 -13.66 -17.11
C GLN A 233 15.35 -14.39 -17.66
N GLY A 234 14.17 -14.10 -17.14
CA GLY A 234 12.91 -14.80 -17.37
C GLY A 234 12.54 -15.72 -16.20
N PRO A 235 11.26 -16.16 -16.12
CA PRO A 235 10.74 -16.95 -15.02
C PRO A 235 11.56 -18.20 -14.72
N ALA A 236 11.94 -18.38 -13.46
CA ALA A 236 12.80 -19.47 -13.00
C ALA A 236 14.14 -19.55 -13.78
N THR A 237 14.73 -18.41 -14.12
CA THR A 237 15.94 -18.28 -14.93
C THR A 237 15.84 -18.88 -16.34
N ASN A 238 14.61 -19.05 -16.88
CA ASN A 238 14.39 -19.53 -18.25
C ASN A 238 14.34 -18.33 -19.20
N PRO A 239 15.25 -18.24 -20.20
CA PRO A 239 15.31 -17.11 -21.12
C PRO A 239 14.23 -17.18 -22.22
N ASP A 240 12.95 -17.20 -21.79
CA ASP A 240 11.78 -17.20 -22.65
C ASP A 240 11.04 -15.84 -22.52
N PRO A 241 11.13 -14.93 -23.52
CA PRO A 241 10.50 -13.62 -23.47
C PRO A 241 8.97 -13.66 -23.38
N VAL A 242 8.31 -14.69 -23.92
CA VAL A 242 6.84 -14.80 -23.87
C VAL A 242 6.37 -15.19 -22.47
N LEU A 243 7.11 -16.07 -21.80
CA LEU A 243 6.83 -16.38 -20.40
C LEU A 243 7.14 -15.18 -19.49
N ALA A 244 8.23 -14.46 -19.75
CA ALA A 244 8.57 -13.24 -19.01
C ALA A 244 7.51 -12.14 -19.17
N ALA A 245 6.92 -11.97 -20.37
CA ALA A 245 5.82 -11.03 -20.61
C ALA A 245 4.61 -11.29 -19.69
N ARG A 246 4.35 -12.56 -19.40
CA ARG A 246 3.26 -12.96 -18.51
C ARG A 246 3.50 -12.52 -17.07
N ASP A 247 4.70 -12.75 -16.55
CA ASP A 247 5.07 -12.33 -15.19
C ASP A 247 5.15 -10.81 -15.07
N ILE A 248 5.67 -10.13 -16.09
CA ILE A 248 5.66 -8.65 -16.18
C ILE A 248 4.23 -8.13 -16.06
N ARG A 249 3.31 -8.64 -16.89
CA ARG A 249 1.90 -8.19 -16.89
C ARG A 249 1.24 -8.40 -15.53
N GLU A 250 1.45 -9.57 -14.93
CA GLU A 250 0.90 -9.88 -13.60
C GLU A 250 1.43 -8.92 -12.53
N THR A 251 2.74 -8.70 -12.49
CA THR A 251 3.38 -7.82 -11.53
C THR A 251 2.95 -6.36 -11.69
N PHE A 252 3.04 -5.83 -12.91
CA PHE A 252 2.69 -4.44 -13.18
C PHE A 252 1.20 -4.16 -12.99
N LYS A 253 0.32 -5.11 -13.35
CA LYS A 253 -1.10 -5.02 -13.03
C LYS A 253 -1.36 -4.92 -11.53
N ARG A 254 -0.64 -5.70 -10.71
CA ARG A 254 -0.73 -5.64 -9.24
C ARG A 254 -0.19 -4.35 -8.65
N MET A 255 0.68 -3.65 -9.38
CA MET A 255 1.11 -2.28 -9.07
C MET A 255 0.11 -1.22 -9.56
N GLY A 256 -0.98 -1.61 -10.22
CA GLY A 256 -2.00 -0.70 -10.74
C GLY A 256 -1.69 -0.15 -12.14
N LEU A 257 -0.80 -0.80 -12.90
CA LEU A 257 -0.35 -0.36 -14.23
C LEU A 257 -0.93 -1.27 -15.33
N ASN A 258 -1.30 -0.68 -16.44
CA ASN A 258 -1.76 -1.39 -17.63
C ASN A 258 -0.63 -1.70 -18.61
N ASP A 259 -0.93 -2.38 -19.73
CA ASP A 259 0.07 -2.78 -20.72
C ASP A 259 0.79 -1.57 -21.36
N GLU A 260 0.08 -0.47 -21.62
CA GLU A 260 0.68 0.75 -22.19
C GLU A 260 1.64 1.43 -21.21
N GLU A 261 1.23 1.60 -19.98
CA GLU A 261 2.05 2.13 -18.90
C GLU A 261 3.27 1.24 -18.65
N THR A 262 3.10 -0.09 -18.72
CA THR A 262 4.17 -1.07 -18.55
C THR A 262 5.23 -0.95 -19.64
N VAL A 263 4.83 -0.95 -20.91
CA VAL A 263 5.76 -0.79 -22.06
C VAL A 263 6.47 0.56 -21.98
N ALA A 264 5.74 1.63 -21.67
CA ALA A 264 6.31 2.97 -21.54
C ALA A 264 7.38 3.04 -20.43
N LEU A 265 7.11 2.43 -19.27
CA LEU A 265 8.02 2.42 -18.13
C LEU A 265 9.28 1.59 -18.41
N ILE A 266 9.15 0.40 -19.02
CA ILE A 266 10.30 -0.45 -19.33
C ILE A 266 11.18 0.24 -20.39
N ALA A 267 10.58 0.63 -21.54
CA ALA A 267 11.32 1.26 -22.61
C ALA A 267 11.92 2.60 -22.20
N GLY A 268 11.16 3.42 -21.46
CA GLY A 268 11.63 4.72 -20.95
C GLY A 268 12.75 4.58 -19.92
N GLY A 269 12.63 3.64 -18.98
CA GLY A 269 13.64 3.38 -17.96
C GLY A 269 14.94 2.83 -18.55
N HIS A 270 14.85 1.85 -19.47
CA HIS A 270 16.00 1.22 -20.09
C HIS A 270 16.63 2.04 -21.25
N THR A 271 16.05 3.22 -21.55
CA THR A 271 16.76 4.23 -22.34
C THR A 271 18.05 4.68 -21.62
N PHE A 272 18.09 4.59 -20.29
CA PHE A 272 19.17 5.11 -19.47
C PHE A 272 20.02 4.03 -18.80
N GLY A 273 21.33 4.31 -18.69
CA GLY A 273 22.26 3.56 -17.86
C GLY A 273 22.71 2.22 -18.43
N LYS A 274 23.06 1.35 -17.53
CA LYS A 274 23.56 -0.01 -17.81
C LYS A 274 23.23 -0.98 -16.68
N THR A 275 23.34 -2.28 -16.97
CA THR A 275 23.42 -3.33 -15.96
C THR A 275 24.89 -3.58 -15.56
N HIS A 276 25.13 -4.16 -14.34
CA HIS A 276 26.46 -4.40 -13.81
C HIS A 276 26.57 -5.87 -13.36
N GLY A 277 27.35 -6.63 -14.10
CA GLY A 277 27.53 -8.06 -13.86
C GLY A 277 28.89 -8.60 -14.28
N PRO A 278 30.02 -7.91 -13.99
CA PRO A 278 31.35 -8.41 -14.34
C PRO A 278 31.72 -9.68 -13.55
N ALA A 279 30.97 -10.01 -12.48
CA ALA A 279 31.15 -11.20 -11.65
C ALA A 279 29.82 -11.62 -10.98
N ASP A 280 29.77 -12.88 -10.49
CA ASP A 280 28.61 -13.41 -9.79
C ASP A 280 28.33 -12.61 -8.49
N PRO A 281 27.18 -11.97 -8.39
CA PRO A 281 26.80 -11.16 -7.23
C PRO A 281 26.69 -11.98 -5.93
N ASN A 282 26.36 -13.27 -6.00
CA ASN A 282 26.23 -14.12 -4.83
C ASN A 282 27.59 -14.54 -4.23
N VAL A 283 28.64 -14.49 -5.05
CA VAL A 283 30.00 -14.87 -4.64
C VAL A 283 30.82 -13.64 -4.26
N THR A 284 30.68 -12.56 -5.02
CA THR A 284 31.57 -11.40 -4.93
C THR A 284 30.91 -10.15 -4.36
N GLY A 285 29.59 -10.11 -4.25
CA GLY A 285 28.85 -8.89 -3.86
C GLY A 285 29.05 -8.43 -2.41
N GLY A 286 29.48 -9.30 -1.51
CA GLY A 286 29.55 -9.01 -0.09
C GLY A 286 28.17 -8.99 0.59
N PRO A 287 28.11 -8.82 1.93
CA PRO A 287 26.86 -8.81 2.67
C PRO A 287 26.02 -7.57 2.36
N GLU A 288 24.71 -7.72 2.40
CA GLU A 288 23.73 -6.65 2.31
C GLU A 288 23.84 -5.68 3.51
N PRO A 289 23.24 -4.47 3.44
CA PRO A 289 23.37 -3.43 4.49
C PRO A 289 23.06 -3.91 5.90
N GLU A 290 22.03 -4.75 6.08
CA GLU A 290 21.62 -5.24 7.41
C GLU A 290 22.59 -6.28 7.98
N ALA A 291 23.26 -7.04 7.13
CA ALA A 291 24.27 -8.02 7.54
C ALA A 291 25.72 -7.47 7.47
N ALA A 292 25.91 -6.26 6.98
CA ALA A 292 27.21 -5.65 6.88
C ALA A 292 27.80 -5.30 8.26
N PRO A 293 29.14 -5.26 8.42
CA PRO A 293 29.76 -4.92 9.69
C PRO A 293 29.46 -3.47 10.08
N LEU A 294 29.42 -3.19 11.40
CA LEU A 294 29.15 -1.84 11.94
C LEU A 294 30.06 -0.76 11.34
N THR A 295 31.27 -1.09 10.96
CA THR A 295 32.22 -0.17 10.33
C THR A 295 31.80 0.29 8.94
N ALA A 296 30.88 -0.44 8.28
CA ALA A 296 30.32 -0.06 6.98
C ALA A 296 29.28 1.06 7.08
N GLN A 297 28.78 1.35 8.30
CA GLN A 297 27.90 2.47 8.59
C GLN A 297 26.65 2.51 7.69
N GLY A 298 25.98 1.34 7.52
CA GLY A 298 24.78 1.20 6.74
C GLY A 298 25.01 1.04 5.23
N LEU A 299 26.25 0.94 4.78
CA LEU A 299 26.57 0.51 3.42
C LEU A 299 26.75 -1.01 3.39
N GLY A 300 26.10 -1.65 2.44
CA GLY A 300 26.29 -3.06 2.14
C GLY A 300 26.99 -3.27 0.81
N TRP A 301 27.06 -4.53 0.38
CA TRP A 301 27.60 -4.95 -0.91
C TRP A 301 28.95 -4.32 -1.24
N LEU A 302 29.80 -4.23 -0.23
CA LEU A 302 31.17 -3.79 -0.35
C LEU A 302 31.99 -5.00 -0.89
N GLY A 303 31.82 -5.24 -2.18
CA GLY A 303 32.25 -6.47 -2.83
C GLY A 303 33.73 -6.67 -2.91
N GLY A 304 34.11 -7.94 -3.10
CA GLY A 304 35.51 -8.36 -3.26
C GLY A 304 35.96 -8.51 -4.73
N TYR A 305 35.17 -8.05 -5.70
CA TYR A 305 35.58 -8.07 -7.12
C TYR A 305 36.29 -6.77 -7.48
N GLY A 306 37.53 -6.88 -7.93
CA GLY A 306 38.36 -5.76 -8.32
C GLY A 306 38.40 -4.64 -7.26
N SER A 307 38.08 -3.42 -7.66
CA SER A 307 37.96 -2.27 -6.77
C SER A 307 36.64 -2.22 -5.98
N GLY A 308 35.64 -3.03 -6.35
CA GLY A 308 34.30 -3.02 -5.79
C GLY A 308 33.43 -1.85 -6.24
N ASN A 309 33.91 -0.98 -7.12
CA ASN A 309 33.18 0.16 -7.67
C ASN A 309 33.61 0.48 -9.11
N GLY A 310 33.02 1.49 -9.74
CA GLY A 310 33.32 1.85 -11.11
C GLY A 310 33.10 0.66 -12.07
N ALA A 311 34.07 0.33 -12.90
CA ALA A 311 34.01 -0.79 -13.84
C ALA A 311 33.87 -2.16 -13.15
N ASP A 312 34.25 -2.25 -11.88
CA ASP A 312 34.15 -3.48 -11.08
C ASP A 312 32.86 -3.55 -10.25
N THR A 313 31.90 -2.63 -10.48
CA THR A 313 30.60 -2.66 -9.79
C THR A 313 29.83 -3.92 -10.12
N VAL A 314 29.34 -4.60 -9.10
CA VAL A 314 28.45 -5.78 -9.23
C VAL A 314 27.07 -5.44 -8.69
N THR A 315 26.01 -5.63 -9.51
CA THR A 315 24.61 -5.49 -9.09
C THR A 315 23.81 -6.75 -9.39
N THR A 316 23.23 -6.86 -10.59
CA THR A 316 22.35 -7.98 -10.97
C THR A 316 23.08 -9.21 -11.45
N GLY A 317 24.31 -9.06 -11.93
CA GLY A 317 25.04 -10.13 -12.62
C GLY A 317 24.81 -10.16 -14.14
N LEU A 318 23.92 -9.33 -14.66
CA LEU A 318 23.80 -9.04 -16.09
C LEU A 318 24.73 -7.90 -16.45
N GLU A 319 25.37 -7.95 -17.63
CA GLU A 319 26.40 -6.97 -17.99
C GLU A 319 26.13 -6.38 -19.37
N GLY A 320 25.92 -5.08 -19.44
CA GLY A 320 25.79 -4.38 -20.72
C GLY A 320 24.97 -3.11 -20.68
N MET A 321 24.90 -2.47 -21.82
CA MET A 321 24.17 -1.23 -22.10
C MET A 321 23.11 -1.47 -23.15
N TRP A 322 21.97 -0.82 -23.04
CA TRP A 322 20.87 -0.92 -24.00
C TRP A 322 21.02 0.02 -25.20
N THR A 323 21.54 1.26 -24.94
CA THR A 323 21.46 2.37 -25.89
C THR A 323 22.82 2.98 -26.19
N ARG A 324 22.86 3.74 -27.31
CA ARG A 324 24.05 4.50 -27.75
C ARG A 324 24.27 5.77 -26.91
N THR A 325 23.22 6.19 -26.18
CA THR A 325 23.11 7.47 -25.45
C THR A 325 22.61 7.27 -24.03
N PRO A 326 23.33 6.50 -23.19
CA PRO A 326 22.82 6.02 -21.90
C PRO A 326 22.55 7.08 -20.83
N VAL A 327 22.87 8.35 -21.09
CA VAL A 327 22.59 9.49 -20.19
C VAL A 327 21.85 10.62 -20.91
N GLN A 328 21.14 10.28 -21.98
CA GLN A 328 20.34 11.23 -22.73
C GLN A 328 19.00 10.60 -23.12
N TRP A 329 17.90 11.35 -22.96
CA TRP A 329 16.59 10.94 -23.44
C TRP A 329 16.54 10.95 -24.96
N ASP A 330 16.17 9.82 -25.53
CA ASP A 330 15.86 9.64 -26.95
C ASP A 330 15.06 8.33 -27.18
N HIS A 331 14.96 7.87 -28.42
CA HIS A 331 14.20 6.66 -28.78
C HIS A 331 15.10 5.47 -29.09
N THR A 332 16.38 5.57 -28.80
CA THR A 332 17.38 4.56 -29.20
C THR A 332 17.16 3.20 -28.54
N PHE A 333 16.45 3.11 -27.39
CA PHE A 333 16.10 1.82 -26.82
C PHE A 333 15.18 1.02 -27.76
N LEU A 334 14.06 1.63 -28.20
CA LEU A 334 13.12 0.98 -29.12
C LEU A 334 13.75 0.75 -30.49
N GLU A 335 14.52 1.72 -31.00
CA GLU A 335 15.28 1.54 -32.23
C GLU A 335 16.20 0.31 -32.16
N THR A 336 17.00 0.20 -31.12
CA THR A 336 17.94 -0.91 -30.89
C THR A 336 17.22 -2.24 -30.74
N LEU A 337 16.10 -2.28 -30.01
CA LEU A 337 15.29 -3.49 -29.82
C LEU A 337 14.82 -4.08 -31.16
N TYR A 338 14.44 -3.22 -32.12
CA TYR A 338 13.92 -3.65 -33.43
C TYR A 338 14.97 -3.66 -34.56
N GLU A 339 16.14 -3.05 -34.35
CA GLU A 339 17.22 -3.02 -35.35
C GLU A 339 17.88 -4.38 -35.56
N TYR A 340 18.03 -5.15 -34.45
CA TYR A 340 18.79 -6.40 -34.47
C TYR A 340 17.90 -7.64 -34.32
N LYS A 341 18.44 -8.79 -34.74
CA LYS A 341 18.04 -10.10 -34.26
C LYS A 341 18.87 -10.41 -33.05
N TRP A 342 18.31 -11.13 -32.09
CA TRP A 342 18.90 -11.35 -30.79
C TRP A 342 19.16 -12.83 -30.56
N ASP A 343 20.37 -13.14 -30.10
CA ASP A 343 20.81 -14.47 -29.65
C ASP A 343 21.06 -14.44 -28.13
N VAL A 344 20.70 -15.52 -27.47
CA VAL A 344 20.91 -15.66 -26.03
C VAL A 344 22.36 -16.03 -25.73
N GLU A 345 22.98 -15.39 -24.74
CA GLU A 345 24.30 -15.70 -24.23
C GLU A 345 24.36 -15.68 -22.70
N LEU A 346 25.48 -16.10 -22.12
CA LEU A 346 25.75 -15.94 -20.69
C LEU A 346 26.60 -14.69 -20.45
N SER A 347 26.18 -13.86 -19.51
CA SER A 347 26.97 -12.75 -18.97
C SER A 347 28.28 -13.25 -18.34
N PRO A 348 29.25 -12.38 -18.02
CA PRO A 348 30.44 -12.77 -17.27
C PRO A 348 30.14 -13.44 -15.91
N ALA A 349 29.00 -13.13 -15.32
CA ALA A 349 28.51 -13.74 -14.09
C ALA A 349 27.78 -15.08 -14.30
N GLY A 350 27.55 -15.50 -15.55
CA GLY A 350 26.88 -16.75 -15.88
C GLY A 350 25.36 -16.68 -15.91
N LEU A 351 24.79 -15.48 -16.08
CA LEU A 351 23.36 -15.22 -16.18
C LEU A 351 22.93 -14.99 -17.63
N TRP A 352 21.69 -15.38 -17.98
CA TRP A 352 21.18 -15.24 -19.34
C TRP A 352 20.89 -13.78 -19.73
N GLN A 353 21.47 -13.36 -20.84
CA GLN A 353 21.22 -12.08 -21.51
C GLN A 353 21.20 -12.25 -23.03
N TRP A 354 20.86 -11.19 -23.78
CA TRP A 354 20.68 -11.25 -25.23
C TRP A 354 21.58 -10.24 -25.91
N VAL A 355 22.22 -10.69 -26.98
CA VAL A 355 23.16 -9.90 -27.80
C VAL A 355 22.74 -9.93 -29.26
N PRO A 356 23.12 -8.92 -30.09
CA PRO A 356 22.83 -8.96 -31.51
C PRO A 356 23.46 -10.16 -32.21
N SER A 357 22.67 -10.85 -33.04
CA SER A 357 23.13 -12.02 -33.80
C SER A 357 24.29 -11.66 -34.72
N ASP A 358 25.13 -12.64 -35.04
CA ASP A 358 26.23 -12.54 -36.02
C ASP A 358 27.25 -11.41 -35.70
N GLY A 359 27.38 -10.96 -34.46
CA GLY A 359 28.30 -9.89 -34.06
C GLY A 359 27.89 -8.52 -34.54
N GLN A 360 26.64 -8.32 -34.90
CA GLN A 360 26.10 -7.00 -35.25
C GLN A 360 26.15 -6.05 -34.04
N GLY A 361 26.07 -4.74 -34.27
CA GLY A 361 26.04 -3.75 -33.20
C GLY A 361 27.38 -3.55 -32.49
N GLU A 362 28.46 -4.23 -32.86
CA GLU A 362 29.78 -4.03 -32.27
C GLU A 362 30.25 -2.57 -32.45
N GLY A 363 30.78 -1.99 -31.37
CA GLY A 363 31.29 -0.63 -31.39
C GLY A 363 30.23 0.48 -31.44
N THR A 364 28.95 0.15 -31.13
CA THR A 364 27.85 1.14 -31.19
C THR A 364 27.52 1.78 -29.85
N VAL A 365 27.70 1.09 -28.72
CA VAL A 365 27.40 1.64 -27.38
C VAL A 365 28.68 2.03 -26.63
N PRO A 366 28.71 3.16 -25.87
CA PRO A 366 29.92 3.65 -25.22
C PRO A 366 30.30 2.78 -24.00
N ASP A 367 31.58 2.74 -23.64
CA ASP A 367 32.01 2.24 -22.34
C ASP A 367 31.77 3.29 -21.26
N PRO A 368 31.33 2.91 -20.06
CA PRO A 368 31.01 3.88 -19.00
C PRO A 368 32.20 4.65 -18.43
N PHE A 369 33.42 4.14 -18.55
CA PHE A 369 34.62 4.68 -17.92
C PHE A 369 35.79 4.95 -18.91
N ASP A 370 35.75 4.39 -20.11
CA ASP A 370 36.78 4.52 -21.12
C ASP A 370 36.19 5.07 -22.43
N PRO A 371 36.39 6.37 -22.75
CA PRO A 371 35.78 7.01 -23.93
C PRO A 371 36.27 6.42 -25.27
N ASP A 372 37.39 5.69 -25.26
CA ASP A 372 37.97 5.07 -26.47
C ASP A 372 37.41 3.68 -26.72
N LYS A 373 36.70 3.09 -25.75
CA LYS A 373 36.05 1.78 -25.88
C LYS A 373 34.58 1.88 -26.23
N LYS A 374 34.15 0.91 -27.02
CA LYS A 374 32.75 0.71 -27.37
C LYS A 374 32.42 -0.77 -27.39
N HIS A 375 31.15 -1.07 -27.18
CA HIS A 375 30.59 -2.41 -27.08
C HIS A 375 29.41 -2.60 -28.03
N HIS A 376 28.84 -3.80 -28.08
CA HIS A 376 27.55 -4.07 -28.64
C HIS A 376 26.44 -3.78 -27.59
N PRO A 377 25.21 -3.49 -27.99
CA PRO A 377 24.08 -3.38 -27.05
C PRO A 377 23.71 -4.75 -26.48
N VAL A 378 23.11 -4.74 -25.29
CA VAL A 378 22.60 -5.94 -24.61
C VAL A 378 21.13 -5.72 -24.28
N MET A 379 20.30 -6.75 -24.43
CA MET A 379 18.92 -6.79 -23.99
C MET A 379 18.72 -7.88 -22.93
N LEU A 380 17.76 -7.67 -22.05
CA LEU A 380 17.32 -8.65 -21.07
C LEU A 380 16.19 -9.51 -21.66
N THR A 381 15.92 -10.67 -21.09
CA THR A 381 14.76 -11.48 -21.51
C THR A 381 13.45 -10.68 -21.34
N THR A 382 13.37 -9.87 -20.31
CA THR A 382 12.24 -8.96 -20.07
C THR A 382 12.12 -7.84 -21.11
N ASP A 383 13.23 -7.39 -21.72
CA ASP A 383 13.18 -6.41 -22.82
C ASP A 383 12.63 -7.05 -24.09
N LEU A 384 13.07 -8.26 -24.40
CA LEU A 384 12.58 -9.01 -25.57
C LEU A 384 11.07 -9.31 -25.48
N SER A 385 10.50 -9.30 -24.27
CA SER A 385 9.05 -9.42 -24.07
C SER A 385 8.28 -8.31 -24.77
N LEU A 386 8.84 -7.11 -24.86
CA LEU A 386 8.21 -5.97 -25.56
C LEU A 386 8.10 -6.19 -27.08
N GLN A 387 8.94 -7.04 -27.65
CA GLN A 387 8.93 -7.39 -29.07
C GLN A 387 8.15 -8.70 -29.34
N GLN A 388 8.15 -9.65 -28.40
CA GLN A 388 7.63 -10.99 -28.64
C GLN A 388 6.22 -11.25 -28.10
N ASP A 389 5.73 -10.48 -27.10
CA ASP A 389 4.33 -10.51 -26.71
C ASP A 389 3.51 -9.66 -27.68
N PRO A 390 2.44 -10.20 -28.31
CA PRO A 390 1.69 -9.47 -29.35
C PRO A 390 1.07 -8.15 -28.86
N SER A 391 0.64 -8.06 -27.62
CA SER A 391 0.04 -6.84 -27.06
C SER A 391 1.11 -5.78 -26.81
N TYR A 392 2.25 -6.18 -26.25
CA TYR A 392 3.37 -5.28 -26.03
C TYR A 392 4.02 -4.84 -27.34
N ASP A 393 4.18 -5.74 -28.33
CA ASP A 393 4.75 -5.41 -29.64
C ASP A 393 3.94 -4.35 -30.36
N ALA A 394 2.61 -4.45 -30.33
CA ALA A 394 1.74 -3.45 -30.92
C ALA A 394 1.93 -2.05 -30.30
N ILE A 395 2.10 -1.97 -28.97
CA ILE A 395 2.36 -0.72 -28.25
C ILE A 395 3.77 -0.21 -28.55
N ALA A 396 4.78 -1.07 -28.45
CA ALA A 396 6.18 -0.70 -28.65
C ALA A 396 6.44 -0.20 -30.08
N ARG A 397 5.84 -0.82 -31.11
CA ARG A 397 5.90 -0.34 -32.50
C ARG A 397 5.21 1.01 -32.67
N ARG A 398 4.06 1.21 -32.06
CA ARG A 398 3.40 2.52 -32.07
C ARG A 398 4.28 3.60 -31.44
N PHE A 399 4.94 3.31 -30.33
CA PHE A 399 5.85 4.23 -29.69
C PHE A 399 7.11 4.51 -30.54
N LEU A 400 7.61 3.51 -31.26
CA LEU A 400 8.70 3.70 -32.22
C LEU A 400 8.29 4.59 -33.38
N GLU A 401 7.06 4.43 -33.91
CA GLU A 401 6.52 5.22 -35.00
C GLU A 401 6.07 6.63 -34.58
N HIS A 402 5.67 6.78 -33.30
CA HIS A 402 5.15 8.02 -32.72
C HIS A 402 5.88 8.39 -31.41
N PRO A 403 7.09 8.95 -31.52
CA PRO A 403 7.92 9.29 -30.37
C PRO A 403 7.27 10.24 -29.36
N ASP A 404 6.40 11.14 -29.82
CA ASP A 404 5.61 12.05 -28.99
C ASP A 404 4.62 11.32 -28.07
N GLN A 405 4.00 10.25 -28.59
CA GLN A 405 3.14 9.40 -27.77
C GLN A 405 3.93 8.61 -26.73
N PHE A 406 5.13 8.15 -27.08
CA PHE A 406 6.01 7.48 -26.13
C PHE A 406 6.43 8.41 -24.99
N GLN A 407 6.83 9.64 -25.31
CA GLN A 407 7.21 10.64 -24.32
C GLN A 407 6.06 10.95 -23.37
N ASP A 408 4.84 11.20 -23.87
CA ASP A 408 3.67 11.47 -23.02
C ASP A 408 3.30 10.25 -22.17
N ALA A 409 3.29 9.05 -22.76
CA ALA A 409 2.97 7.82 -22.04
C ALA A 409 3.98 7.53 -20.91
N PHE A 410 5.28 7.72 -21.16
CA PHE A 410 6.31 7.53 -20.13
C PHE A 410 6.20 8.59 -19.04
N ALA A 411 5.98 9.87 -19.38
CA ALA A 411 5.82 10.94 -18.40
C ALA A 411 4.64 10.68 -17.46
N ARG A 412 3.48 10.26 -18.00
CA ARG A 412 2.27 9.93 -17.23
C ARG A 412 2.43 8.66 -16.41
N ALA A 413 3.03 7.62 -16.98
CA ALA A 413 3.25 6.36 -16.27
C ALA A 413 4.26 6.52 -15.13
N TRP A 414 5.32 7.30 -15.34
CA TRP A 414 6.30 7.66 -14.29
C TRP A 414 5.64 8.45 -13.15
N PHE A 415 4.80 9.43 -13.50
CA PHE A 415 4.05 10.20 -12.49
C PHE A 415 3.09 9.30 -11.72
N LYS A 416 2.33 8.42 -12.38
CA LYS A 416 1.45 7.46 -11.74
C LYS A 416 2.22 6.54 -10.80
N LEU A 417 3.28 5.89 -11.28
CA LEU A 417 4.10 4.98 -10.48
C LEU A 417 4.58 5.64 -9.18
N THR A 418 5.05 6.87 -9.26
CA THR A 418 5.66 7.58 -8.13
C THR A 418 4.67 8.29 -7.21
N HIS A 419 3.38 8.38 -7.57
CA HIS A 419 2.36 9.12 -6.81
C HIS A 419 1.07 8.32 -6.50
N ILE A 420 0.93 7.09 -7.04
CA ILE A 420 -0.30 6.31 -6.88
C ILE A 420 -0.65 6.01 -5.40
N ASP A 421 0.35 5.96 -4.53
CA ASP A 421 0.21 5.70 -3.11
C ASP A 421 0.04 6.96 -2.24
N MET A 422 -0.08 8.15 -2.86
CA MET A 422 -0.25 9.42 -2.14
C MET A 422 -1.71 9.80 -1.86
N GLY A 423 -2.66 9.11 -2.47
CA GLY A 423 -4.08 9.46 -2.39
C GLY A 423 -4.47 10.65 -3.27
N PRO A 424 -5.52 11.40 -2.91
CA PRO A 424 -6.07 12.45 -3.76
C PRO A 424 -5.14 13.66 -3.87
N ILE A 425 -5.29 14.40 -4.99
CA ILE A 425 -4.43 15.54 -5.34
C ILE A 425 -4.39 16.66 -4.27
N GLN A 426 -5.41 16.76 -3.43
CA GLN A 426 -5.46 17.74 -2.32
C GLN A 426 -4.33 17.55 -1.30
N ARG A 427 -3.68 16.38 -1.30
CA ARG A 427 -2.52 16.08 -0.44
C ARG A 427 -1.19 16.47 -1.06
N TYR A 428 -1.16 16.81 -2.35
CA TYR A 428 0.08 17.09 -3.06
C TYR A 428 0.52 18.53 -2.79
N LEU A 429 1.82 18.72 -2.56
CA LEU A 429 2.41 19.99 -2.19
C LEU A 429 3.36 20.49 -3.29
N GLY A 430 3.48 21.80 -3.39
CA GLY A 430 4.46 22.48 -4.24
C GLY A 430 3.92 22.92 -5.60
N PRO A 431 4.70 23.77 -6.30
CA PRO A 431 4.28 24.41 -7.54
C PRO A 431 4.36 23.51 -8.78
N LEU A 432 4.98 22.33 -8.67
CA LEU A 432 5.15 21.38 -9.77
C LEU A 432 4.03 20.34 -9.85
N VAL A 433 3.01 20.47 -9.00
CA VAL A 433 1.82 19.62 -9.05
C VAL A 433 1.06 19.87 -10.35
N PRO A 434 0.79 18.83 -11.15
CA PRO A 434 0.05 18.99 -12.40
C PRO A 434 -1.35 19.55 -12.17
N ALA A 435 -1.80 20.44 -13.05
CA ALA A 435 -3.16 20.98 -12.99
C ALA A 435 -4.22 19.95 -13.45
N GLU A 436 -3.82 18.98 -14.25
CA GLU A 436 -4.68 17.90 -14.73
C GLU A 436 -5.02 16.95 -13.58
N ARG A 437 -6.32 16.66 -13.39
CA ARG A 437 -6.80 15.65 -12.45
C ARG A 437 -6.86 14.30 -13.14
N LEU A 438 -6.18 13.33 -12.58
CA LEU A 438 -6.11 11.98 -13.14
C LEU A 438 -7.12 11.07 -12.43
N ILE A 439 -7.78 10.19 -13.19
CA ILE A 439 -8.89 9.38 -12.68
C ILE A 439 -8.47 8.45 -11.53
N TRP A 440 -7.25 7.93 -11.57
CA TRP A 440 -6.69 7.05 -10.54
C TRP A 440 -6.38 7.76 -9.19
N GLN A 441 -6.46 9.11 -9.16
CA GLN A 441 -6.34 9.91 -7.94
C GLN A 441 -7.67 9.99 -7.15
N ASP A 442 -8.70 9.26 -7.56
CA ASP A 442 -10.05 9.30 -6.99
C ASP A 442 -10.61 10.73 -6.82
N PRO A 443 -10.60 11.55 -7.89
CA PRO A 443 -10.93 12.97 -7.79
C PRO A 443 -12.36 13.22 -7.30
N VAL A 444 -12.52 14.24 -6.47
CA VAL A 444 -13.81 14.75 -6.05
C VAL A 444 -13.96 16.21 -6.47
N PRO A 445 -15.20 16.71 -6.69
CA PRO A 445 -15.42 18.14 -6.96
C PRO A 445 -14.91 19.01 -5.81
N GLU A 446 -14.48 20.21 -6.14
CA GLU A 446 -14.22 21.23 -5.12
C GLU A 446 -15.53 21.67 -4.46
N LEU A 447 -15.44 22.11 -3.21
CA LEU A 447 -16.58 22.66 -2.50
C LEU A 447 -16.98 23.99 -3.16
N ASP A 448 -18.17 24.04 -3.75
CA ASP A 448 -18.71 25.16 -4.54
C ASP A 448 -19.95 25.82 -3.91
N HIS A 449 -20.25 25.48 -2.66
CA HIS A 449 -21.45 25.94 -1.95
C HIS A 449 -21.17 26.26 -0.48
N GLY A 450 -22.09 27.03 0.13
CA GLY A 450 -22.04 27.33 1.56
C GLY A 450 -22.35 26.10 2.41
N LEU A 451 -21.64 25.98 3.54
CA LEU A 451 -21.81 24.90 4.48
C LEU A 451 -23.03 25.02 5.35
N VAL A 452 -23.56 23.88 5.81
CA VAL A 452 -24.62 23.82 6.83
C VAL A 452 -24.10 24.30 8.18
N ASP A 453 -24.91 25.03 8.91
CA ASP A 453 -24.63 25.52 10.25
C ASP A 453 -25.17 24.55 11.35
N PRO A 454 -24.90 24.79 12.64
CA PRO A 454 -25.35 23.91 13.72
C PRO A 454 -26.87 23.73 13.80
N ASP A 455 -27.66 24.75 13.45
CA ASP A 455 -29.13 24.68 13.46
C ASP A 455 -29.63 23.80 12.30
N ASP A 456 -29.00 23.89 11.13
CA ASP A 456 -29.25 23.03 9.99
C ASP A 456 -28.90 21.57 10.33
N VAL A 457 -27.73 21.34 10.92
CA VAL A 457 -27.29 20.00 11.37
C VAL A 457 -28.33 19.39 12.31
N ALA A 458 -28.81 20.14 13.30
CA ALA A 458 -29.82 19.67 14.24
C ALA A 458 -31.16 19.36 13.54
N ALA A 459 -31.55 20.18 12.56
CA ALA A 459 -32.78 19.97 11.77
C ALA A 459 -32.65 18.71 10.88
N LEU A 460 -31.52 18.56 10.18
CA LEU A 460 -31.24 17.40 9.32
C LEU A 460 -31.19 16.10 10.13
N LYS A 461 -30.54 16.07 11.30
CA LYS A 461 -30.57 14.91 12.21
C LYS A 461 -31.99 14.48 12.55
N ARG A 462 -32.87 15.45 12.92
CA ARG A 462 -34.28 15.14 13.21
C ARG A 462 -35.02 14.56 12.00
N GLU A 463 -34.79 15.13 10.82
CA GLU A 463 -35.42 14.68 9.58
C GLU A 463 -34.97 13.27 9.18
N ILE A 464 -33.66 12.99 9.24
CA ILE A 464 -33.11 11.66 9.00
C ILE A 464 -33.70 10.63 9.96
N LEU A 465 -33.73 10.91 11.26
CA LEU A 465 -34.31 10.02 12.26
C LEU A 465 -35.83 9.86 12.12
N GLY A 466 -36.51 10.80 11.48
CA GLY A 466 -37.93 10.76 11.13
C GLY A 466 -38.24 10.05 9.82
N SER A 467 -37.25 9.67 9.03
CA SER A 467 -37.42 9.02 7.71
C SER A 467 -37.92 7.56 7.77
N GLY A 468 -37.92 6.96 8.95
CA GLY A 468 -38.27 5.54 9.15
C GLY A 468 -37.08 4.58 9.05
N LEU A 469 -35.87 5.09 8.76
CA LEU A 469 -34.65 4.29 8.77
C LEU A 469 -34.27 3.88 10.21
N THR A 470 -33.81 2.65 10.36
CA THR A 470 -33.34 2.12 11.64
C THR A 470 -31.93 2.58 11.98
N VAL A 471 -31.57 2.53 13.28
CA VAL A 471 -30.19 2.76 13.73
C VAL A 471 -29.21 1.87 12.98
N ALA A 472 -29.50 0.57 12.88
CA ALA A 472 -28.64 -0.37 12.18
C ALA A 472 -28.40 -0.01 10.71
N GLN A 473 -29.43 0.42 9.98
CA GLN A 473 -29.31 0.84 8.57
C GLN A 473 -28.43 2.08 8.41
N LEU A 474 -28.65 3.11 9.22
CA LEU A 474 -27.87 4.35 9.16
C LEU A 474 -26.41 4.12 9.54
N VAL A 475 -26.17 3.37 10.62
CA VAL A 475 -24.81 3.04 11.09
C VAL A 475 -24.08 2.18 10.07
N SER A 476 -24.71 1.11 9.54
CA SER A 476 -24.08 0.24 8.55
C SER A 476 -23.75 0.96 7.26
N THR A 477 -24.59 1.91 6.79
CA THR A 477 -24.35 2.69 5.58
C THR A 477 -23.19 3.67 5.77
N ALA A 478 -23.16 4.41 6.89
CA ALA A 478 -22.06 5.31 7.19
C ALA A 478 -20.72 4.55 7.37
N TRP A 479 -20.74 3.41 8.06
CA TRP A 479 -19.58 2.54 8.17
C TRP A 479 -19.12 2.03 6.80
N ALA A 480 -20.04 1.52 5.98
CA ALA A 480 -19.74 1.01 4.63
C ALA A 480 -19.11 2.09 3.72
N SER A 481 -19.53 3.33 3.87
CA SER A 481 -18.95 4.47 3.14
C SER A 481 -17.53 4.78 3.63
N ALA A 482 -17.33 4.97 4.94
CA ALA A 482 -16.10 5.46 5.52
C ALA A 482 -15.01 4.37 5.65
N SER A 483 -15.38 3.14 5.97
CA SER A 483 -14.43 2.06 6.27
C SER A 483 -13.71 1.48 5.05
N THR A 484 -13.99 1.97 3.85
CA THR A 484 -13.21 1.68 2.64
C THR A 484 -11.85 2.39 2.65
N TYR A 485 -11.67 3.40 3.50
CA TYR A 485 -10.40 4.11 3.62
C TYR A 485 -9.23 3.16 3.93
N ARG A 486 -8.11 3.43 3.27
CA ARG A 486 -6.82 2.76 3.52
C ARG A 486 -5.75 3.81 3.78
N ASP A 487 -5.17 3.79 4.98
CA ASP A 487 -4.08 4.74 5.31
C ASP A 487 -2.79 4.43 4.54
N SER A 488 -2.65 3.23 4.03
CA SER A 488 -1.49 2.79 3.23
C SER A 488 -1.31 3.60 1.94
N ASP A 489 -2.41 3.93 1.24
CA ASP A 489 -2.40 4.71 -0.01
C ASP A 489 -3.40 5.87 -0.02
N LYS A 490 -4.05 6.14 1.12
CA LYS A 490 -5.00 7.25 1.30
C LYS A 490 -6.22 7.21 0.37
N ARG A 491 -6.57 6.04 -0.16
CA ARG A 491 -7.74 5.81 -1.01
C ARG A 491 -8.96 5.40 -0.19
N GLY A 492 -10.14 5.57 -0.77
CA GLY A 492 -11.41 5.25 -0.13
C GLY A 492 -11.89 6.33 0.83
N GLY A 493 -12.82 5.98 1.72
CA GLY A 493 -13.42 6.90 2.68
C GLY A 493 -14.81 7.40 2.28
N ALA A 494 -15.39 8.26 3.11
CA ALA A 494 -16.74 8.77 2.95
C ALA A 494 -16.87 9.90 1.92
N ASN A 495 -15.77 10.63 1.67
CA ASN A 495 -15.77 11.76 0.73
C ASN A 495 -16.02 11.24 -0.70
N GLY A 496 -16.79 11.99 -1.47
CA GLY A 496 -17.24 11.55 -2.79
C GLY A 496 -18.53 10.71 -2.78
N ALA A 497 -18.95 10.20 -1.63
CA ALA A 497 -20.11 9.30 -1.53
C ALA A 497 -20.10 8.18 -2.58
N ARG A 498 -18.94 7.58 -2.86
CA ARG A 498 -18.81 6.56 -3.91
C ARG A 498 -19.60 5.28 -3.62
N ILE A 499 -20.07 5.12 -2.39
CA ILE A 499 -21.01 4.03 -2.03
C ILE A 499 -22.32 4.05 -2.87
N ARG A 500 -22.69 5.19 -3.49
CA ARG A 500 -23.84 5.32 -4.41
C ARG A 500 -23.48 5.02 -5.88
N LEU A 501 -22.18 4.86 -6.19
CA LEU A 501 -21.63 4.66 -7.53
C LEU A 501 -21.07 3.25 -7.70
N GLU A 502 -20.96 2.81 -8.96
CA GLU A 502 -20.23 1.57 -9.26
C GLU A 502 -18.71 1.79 -9.14
N PRO A 503 -17.97 0.80 -8.63
CA PRO A 503 -18.38 -0.56 -8.28
C PRO A 503 -18.93 -0.69 -6.86
N GLN A 504 -18.68 0.26 -5.95
CA GLN A 504 -18.96 0.16 -4.51
C GLN A 504 -20.45 -0.08 -4.21
N ARG A 505 -21.34 0.50 -5.00
CA ARG A 505 -22.79 0.30 -4.87
C ARG A 505 -23.20 -1.17 -4.98
N SER A 506 -22.56 -1.92 -5.86
CA SER A 506 -22.88 -3.32 -6.14
C SER A 506 -22.12 -4.32 -5.27
N TRP A 507 -21.20 -3.88 -4.42
CA TRP A 507 -20.46 -4.79 -3.55
C TRP A 507 -21.39 -5.56 -2.60
N PRO A 508 -21.27 -6.90 -2.54
CA PRO A 508 -22.15 -7.72 -1.68
C PRO A 508 -22.11 -7.32 -0.21
N VAL A 509 -20.96 -6.84 0.30
CA VAL A 509 -20.78 -6.38 1.68
C VAL A 509 -21.68 -5.20 2.02
N ASN A 510 -22.12 -4.42 1.04
CA ASN A 510 -22.95 -3.24 1.21
C ASN A 510 -24.45 -3.54 1.11
N GLU A 511 -24.84 -4.78 0.86
CA GLU A 511 -26.26 -5.19 0.76
C GLU A 511 -27.04 -4.29 -0.21
N PRO A 512 -26.80 -4.38 -1.54
CA PRO A 512 -27.27 -3.41 -2.53
C PRO A 512 -28.77 -3.05 -2.46
N GLU A 513 -29.62 -4.03 -2.14
CA GLU A 513 -31.06 -3.80 -2.01
C GLU A 513 -31.39 -2.91 -0.79
N GLN A 514 -30.79 -3.19 0.37
CA GLN A 514 -30.95 -2.38 1.56
C GLN A 514 -30.31 -0.99 1.38
N LEU A 515 -29.12 -0.95 0.80
CA LEU A 515 -28.41 0.31 0.50
C LEU A 515 -29.26 1.23 -0.38
N ALA A 516 -29.94 0.69 -1.41
CA ALA A 516 -30.81 1.47 -2.27
C ALA A 516 -31.97 2.13 -1.50
N VAL A 517 -32.54 1.44 -0.51
CA VAL A 517 -33.60 2.00 0.35
C VAL A 517 -33.06 3.17 1.19
N VAL A 518 -31.87 2.98 1.78
CA VAL A 518 -31.23 4.02 2.61
C VAL A 518 -30.90 5.23 1.77
N LEU A 519 -30.23 5.05 0.63
CA LEU A 519 -29.84 6.15 -0.27
C LEU A 519 -31.05 6.92 -0.76
N SER A 520 -32.13 6.23 -1.22
CA SER A 520 -33.34 6.91 -1.68
C SER A 520 -33.99 7.75 -0.58
N SER A 521 -33.98 7.27 0.67
CA SER A 521 -34.51 8.04 1.81
C SER A 521 -33.65 9.27 2.11
N LEU A 522 -32.34 9.15 2.05
CA LEU A 522 -31.40 10.27 2.25
C LEU A 522 -31.44 11.26 1.08
N GLU A 523 -31.59 10.80 -0.16
CA GLU A 523 -31.80 11.65 -1.35
C GLU A 523 -33.04 12.56 -1.16
N ALA A 524 -34.14 11.99 -0.70
CA ALA A 524 -35.35 12.76 -0.43
C ALA A 524 -35.13 13.81 0.67
N VAL A 525 -34.32 13.56 1.70
CA VAL A 525 -33.93 14.55 2.72
C VAL A 525 -33.06 15.64 2.09
N GLN A 526 -32.04 15.25 1.30
CA GLN A 526 -31.14 16.17 0.62
C GLN A 526 -31.87 17.12 -0.29
N GLU A 527 -32.77 16.61 -1.15
CA GLU A 527 -33.57 17.42 -2.08
C GLU A 527 -34.43 18.45 -1.36
N ARG A 528 -35.15 18.00 -0.30
CA ARG A 528 -36.01 18.94 0.48
C ARG A 528 -35.19 20.03 1.15
N PHE A 529 -34.06 19.65 1.80
CA PHE A 529 -33.20 20.62 2.45
C PHE A 529 -32.62 21.60 1.44
N ASN A 530 -31.96 21.11 0.39
CA ASN A 530 -31.28 21.95 -0.60
C ASN A 530 -32.28 22.85 -1.35
N ALA A 531 -33.49 22.38 -1.66
CA ALA A 531 -34.54 23.19 -2.28
C ALA A 531 -35.12 24.28 -1.35
N SER A 532 -35.06 24.11 -0.04
CA SER A 532 -35.54 25.07 0.94
C SER A 532 -34.58 26.24 1.18
N GLN A 533 -33.34 26.14 0.75
CA GLN A 533 -32.29 27.14 1.00
C GLN A 533 -32.49 28.38 0.07
N ARG A 534 -32.29 29.57 0.62
CA ARG A 534 -32.41 30.85 -0.13
C ARG A 534 -31.08 31.34 -0.69
N GLY A 535 -29.97 30.70 -0.40
CA GLY A 535 -28.63 31.04 -0.82
C GLY A 535 -27.95 29.87 -1.54
N ASP A 536 -26.64 29.84 -1.47
CA ASP A 536 -25.79 28.77 -2.00
C ASP A 536 -25.58 27.60 -1.04
N LYS A 537 -26.13 27.69 0.19
CA LYS A 537 -25.99 26.63 1.21
C LYS A 537 -26.58 25.31 0.71
N ARG A 538 -25.82 24.24 0.84
CA ARG A 538 -26.20 22.89 0.43
C ARG A 538 -25.61 21.86 1.39
N ILE A 539 -26.16 20.65 1.36
CA ILE A 539 -25.51 19.47 1.93
C ILE A 539 -25.27 18.43 0.85
N SER A 540 -24.06 17.87 0.81
CA SER A 540 -23.71 16.77 -0.07
C SER A 540 -24.32 15.45 0.44
N MET A 541 -24.43 14.44 -0.44
CA MET A 541 -24.81 13.09 -0.03
C MET A 541 -23.74 12.47 0.87
N ALA A 542 -22.46 12.75 0.61
CA ALA A 542 -21.36 12.31 1.44
C ALA A 542 -21.48 12.79 2.89
N ASP A 543 -21.76 14.07 3.08
CA ASP A 543 -22.01 14.63 4.41
C ASP A 543 -23.30 14.07 5.03
N LEU A 544 -24.33 13.87 4.24
CA LEU A 544 -25.62 13.39 4.75
C LEU A 544 -25.56 11.93 5.23
N ILE A 545 -24.80 11.08 4.54
CA ILE A 545 -24.54 9.68 4.97
C ILE A 545 -23.82 9.66 6.33
N VAL A 546 -22.76 10.44 6.48
CA VAL A 546 -21.99 10.54 7.73
C VAL A 546 -22.86 11.12 8.85
N LEU A 547 -23.61 12.19 8.57
CA LEU A 547 -24.53 12.82 9.53
C LEU A 547 -25.62 11.83 9.98
N GLY A 548 -26.12 11.00 9.07
CA GLY A 548 -27.08 9.94 9.37
C GLY A 548 -26.53 8.92 10.37
N GLY A 549 -25.28 8.49 10.17
CA GLY A 549 -24.57 7.65 11.12
C GLY A 549 -24.40 8.30 12.50
N CYS A 550 -23.96 9.56 12.53
CA CYS A 550 -23.81 10.34 13.77
C CYS A 550 -25.15 10.45 14.53
N ALA A 551 -26.24 10.80 13.82
CA ALA A 551 -27.58 10.91 14.43
C ALA A 551 -28.07 9.57 14.99
N ALA A 552 -27.78 8.46 14.30
CA ALA A 552 -28.13 7.13 14.76
C ALA A 552 -27.35 6.71 16.03
N VAL A 553 -26.05 7.05 16.09
CA VAL A 553 -25.23 6.82 17.27
C VAL A 553 -25.73 7.62 18.48
N GLU A 554 -26.07 8.90 18.31
CA GLU A 554 -26.67 9.72 19.37
C GLU A 554 -27.98 9.14 19.89
N LYS A 555 -28.86 8.72 18.96
CA LYS A 555 -30.14 8.07 19.32
C LYS A 555 -29.91 6.78 20.08
N ALA A 556 -28.96 5.99 19.66
CA ALA A 556 -28.63 4.71 20.33
C ALA A 556 -27.99 4.91 21.69
N ALA A 557 -27.16 5.91 21.87
CA ALA A 557 -26.58 6.29 23.16
C ALA A 557 -27.69 6.75 24.13
N ALA A 558 -28.60 7.61 23.69
CA ALA A 558 -29.74 8.06 24.48
C ALA A 558 -30.65 6.86 24.90
N ALA A 559 -30.86 5.88 24.01
CA ALA A 559 -31.57 4.64 24.34
C ALA A 559 -30.82 3.76 25.36
N GLY A 560 -29.48 3.84 25.40
CA GLY A 560 -28.61 3.22 26.41
C GLY A 560 -28.49 4.01 27.71
N GLY A 561 -29.14 5.17 27.82
CA GLY A 561 -29.12 6.02 29.03
C GLY A 561 -27.97 7.06 29.04
N HIS A 562 -27.32 7.32 27.92
CA HIS A 562 -26.21 8.25 27.79
C HIS A 562 -26.56 9.42 26.85
N GLU A 563 -26.38 10.64 27.29
CA GLU A 563 -26.50 11.81 26.43
C GLU A 563 -25.13 12.18 25.86
N VAL A 564 -24.98 12.06 24.55
CA VAL A 564 -23.74 12.41 23.83
C VAL A 564 -24.06 13.20 22.56
N ALA A 565 -23.18 14.12 22.20
CA ALA A 565 -23.16 14.76 20.91
C ALA A 565 -22.02 14.15 20.08
N VAL A 566 -22.34 13.56 18.93
CA VAL A 566 -21.32 13.04 18.01
C VAL A 566 -20.84 14.19 17.14
N PRO A 567 -19.55 14.57 17.19
CA PRO A 567 -18.98 15.62 16.35
C PRO A 567 -19.22 15.33 14.86
N PHE A 568 -19.59 16.37 14.13
CA PHE A 568 -19.77 16.32 12.69
C PHE A 568 -19.19 17.59 12.06
N ARG A 569 -18.35 17.43 11.07
CA ARG A 569 -17.77 18.52 10.29
C ARG A 569 -18.22 18.40 8.83
N PRO A 570 -19.02 19.36 8.32
CA PRO A 570 -19.46 19.38 6.92
C PRO A 570 -18.30 19.74 5.98
N GLY A 571 -18.51 19.56 4.66
CA GLY A 571 -17.59 19.98 3.62
C GLY A 571 -17.15 18.87 2.68
N ARG A 572 -17.67 17.62 2.83
CA ARG A 572 -17.51 16.58 1.82
C ARG A 572 -18.28 16.93 0.57
N THR A 573 -17.79 16.50 -0.57
CA THR A 573 -18.43 16.69 -1.88
C THR A 573 -18.76 15.35 -2.52
N ASP A 574 -19.61 15.36 -3.55
CA ASP A 574 -20.12 14.15 -4.18
C ASP A 574 -19.38 13.89 -5.51
N ALA A 575 -18.68 12.76 -5.61
CA ALA A 575 -18.06 12.30 -6.85
C ALA A 575 -19.11 11.91 -7.91
N THR A 576 -18.70 11.88 -9.16
CA THR A 576 -19.51 11.37 -10.28
C THR A 576 -18.99 10.00 -10.74
N GLN A 577 -19.82 9.30 -11.54
CA GLN A 577 -19.41 8.01 -12.09
C GLN A 577 -18.24 8.15 -13.07
N GLU A 578 -18.21 9.23 -13.85
CA GLU A 578 -17.14 9.54 -14.80
C GLU A 578 -15.80 9.79 -14.12
N TRP A 579 -15.84 10.24 -12.85
CA TRP A 579 -14.65 10.51 -12.03
C TRP A 579 -14.34 9.34 -11.07
N THR A 580 -14.90 8.17 -11.32
CA THR A 580 -14.63 6.96 -10.55
C THR A 580 -14.00 5.92 -11.47
N ASP A 581 -12.74 5.60 -11.21
CA ASP A 581 -12.04 4.50 -11.88
C ASP A 581 -12.58 3.17 -11.34
N VAL A 582 -13.55 2.61 -12.07
CA VAL A 582 -14.30 1.42 -11.64
C VAL A 582 -13.36 0.24 -11.41
N GLU A 583 -12.39 0.03 -12.30
CA GLU A 583 -11.48 -1.12 -12.21
C GLU A 583 -10.54 -1.00 -11.00
N SER A 584 -9.87 0.14 -10.85
CA SER A 584 -8.93 0.31 -9.73
C SER A 584 -9.64 0.48 -8.39
N PHE A 585 -10.86 1.06 -8.38
CA PHE A 585 -11.65 1.22 -7.15
C PHE A 585 -12.21 -0.11 -6.63
N ASP A 586 -12.43 -1.10 -7.51
CA ASP A 586 -12.89 -2.43 -7.10
C ASP A 586 -11.87 -3.16 -6.20
N ALA A 587 -10.59 -2.81 -6.28
CA ALA A 587 -9.56 -3.30 -5.36
C ALA A 587 -9.79 -2.90 -3.88
N LEU A 588 -10.64 -1.91 -3.61
CA LEU A 588 -11.04 -1.51 -2.26
C LEU A 588 -12.14 -2.40 -1.66
N GLN A 589 -12.75 -3.30 -2.46
CA GLN A 589 -13.82 -4.18 -1.99
C GLN A 589 -13.34 -5.07 -0.84
N PRO A 590 -13.98 -5.01 0.33
CA PRO A 590 -13.63 -5.90 1.42
C PRO A 590 -13.97 -7.37 1.09
N THR A 591 -13.00 -8.26 1.09
CA THR A 591 -13.24 -9.72 1.08
C THR A 591 -13.79 -10.22 2.41
N ALA A 592 -13.51 -9.49 3.48
CA ALA A 592 -14.09 -9.66 4.80
C ALA A 592 -14.22 -8.32 5.50
N ASP A 593 -15.29 -8.14 6.27
CA ASP A 593 -15.44 -7.03 7.22
C ASP A 593 -15.93 -7.60 8.56
N ALA A 594 -14.99 -7.88 9.43
CA ALA A 594 -15.27 -8.48 10.71
C ALA A 594 -16.04 -7.52 11.66
N PHE A 595 -15.98 -6.22 11.45
CA PHE A 595 -16.80 -5.25 12.18
C PHE A 595 -18.30 -5.43 11.91
N ARG A 596 -18.68 -5.91 10.71
CA ARG A 596 -20.07 -6.24 10.32
C ARG A 596 -20.36 -7.73 10.25
N ASN A 597 -19.47 -8.60 10.73
CA ASN A 597 -19.59 -10.06 10.57
C ASN A 597 -19.76 -10.51 9.09
N TYR A 598 -19.18 -9.76 8.15
CA TYR A 598 -19.17 -10.14 6.74
C TYR A 598 -17.97 -11.00 6.42
N LEU A 599 -18.23 -12.10 5.71
CA LEU A 599 -17.20 -12.95 5.14
C LEU A 599 -17.62 -13.31 3.71
N GLY A 600 -16.93 -12.69 2.74
CA GLY A 600 -17.20 -12.86 1.31
C GLY A 600 -16.69 -14.18 0.75
N LYS A 601 -16.99 -14.43 -0.52
CA LYS A 601 -16.39 -15.54 -1.25
C LYS A 601 -14.92 -15.28 -1.51
N GLY A 602 -14.08 -16.30 -1.33
CA GLY A 602 -12.64 -16.18 -1.63
C GLY A 602 -11.77 -15.63 -0.50
N PHE A 603 -12.34 -15.44 0.71
CA PHE A 603 -11.50 -15.15 1.87
C PHE A 603 -10.44 -16.25 2.06
N ARG A 604 -9.19 -15.83 2.31
CA ARG A 604 -8.04 -16.76 2.39
C ARG A 604 -7.43 -16.82 3.80
N MET A 605 -7.95 -16.02 4.72
CA MET A 605 -7.42 -15.83 6.07
C MET A 605 -8.52 -15.95 7.11
N PRO A 606 -8.18 -16.36 8.34
CA PRO A 606 -9.12 -16.32 9.46
C PRO A 606 -9.69 -14.90 9.65
N PRO A 607 -11.00 -14.75 9.93
CA PRO A 607 -11.65 -13.45 10.05
C PRO A 607 -11.05 -12.57 11.15
N GLU A 608 -10.46 -13.15 12.19
CA GLU A 608 -9.75 -12.42 13.25
C GLU A 608 -8.48 -11.70 12.75
N HIS A 609 -7.77 -12.26 11.78
CA HIS A 609 -6.63 -11.58 11.14
C HIS A 609 -7.11 -10.46 10.21
N MET A 610 -8.22 -10.68 9.50
CA MET A 610 -8.83 -9.66 8.65
C MET A 610 -9.37 -8.47 9.45
N LEU A 611 -9.81 -8.71 10.70
CA LEU A 611 -10.18 -7.63 11.63
C LEU A 611 -8.97 -6.71 11.92
N VAL A 612 -7.84 -7.32 12.31
CA VAL A 612 -6.62 -6.57 12.63
C VAL A 612 -6.08 -5.82 11.41
N ASP A 613 -6.12 -6.46 10.25
CA ASP A 613 -5.72 -5.83 8.99
C ASP A 613 -6.57 -4.59 8.67
N ARG A 614 -7.90 -4.73 8.73
CA ARG A 614 -8.82 -3.58 8.53
C ARG A 614 -8.59 -2.49 9.56
N ALA A 615 -8.43 -2.84 10.84
CA ALA A 615 -8.12 -1.88 11.89
C ALA A 615 -6.81 -1.13 11.63
N SER A 616 -5.77 -1.83 11.15
CA SER A 616 -4.49 -1.22 10.75
C SER A 616 -4.66 -0.23 9.60
N LEU A 617 -5.40 -0.60 8.54
CA LEU A 617 -5.70 0.30 7.41
C LEU A 617 -6.51 1.53 7.83
N LEU A 618 -7.34 1.41 8.85
CA LEU A 618 -8.11 2.52 9.45
C LEU A 618 -7.34 3.25 10.56
N THR A 619 -6.05 3.02 10.72
CA THR A 619 -5.19 3.63 11.76
C THR A 619 -5.68 3.41 13.19
N LEU A 620 -6.49 2.37 13.43
CA LEU A 620 -7.06 2.11 14.75
C LEU A 620 -6.04 1.48 15.69
N SER A 621 -6.01 1.97 16.92
CA SER A 621 -5.37 1.30 18.05
C SER A 621 -6.20 0.09 18.50
N ALA A 622 -5.62 -0.80 19.29
CA ALA A 622 -6.34 -1.94 19.83
C ALA A 622 -7.56 -1.54 20.69
N PRO A 623 -7.51 -0.51 21.56
CA PRO A 623 -8.71 0.01 22.23
C PRO A 623 -9.80 0.51 21.27
N GLU A 624 -9.43 1.32 20.25
CA GLU A 624 -10.38 1.83 19.27
C GLU A 624 -11.06 0.71 18.46
N MET A 625 -10.27 -0.29 18.02
CA MET A 625 -10.81 -1.50 17.37
C MET A 625 -11.79 -2.23 18.30
N THR A 626 -11.47 -2.35 19.58
CA THR A 626 -12.28 -3.05 20.58
C THR A 626 -13.64 -2.37 20.77
N VAL A 627 -13.66 -1.07 21.04
CA VAL A 627 -14.93 -0.35 21.25
C VAL A 627 -15.79 -0.31 20.00
N LEU A 628 -15.20 -0.12 18.82
CA LEU A 628 -15.93 -0.12 17.56
C LEU A 628 -16.59 -1.47 17.27
N LEU A 629 -15.89 -2.57 17.49
CA LEU A 629 -16.46 -3.89 17.28
C LEU A 629 -17.63 -4.13 18.25
N GLY A 630 -17.43 -3.94 19.56
CA GLY A 630 -18.47 -4.14 20.57
C GLY A 630 -19.69 -3.25 20.34
N GLY A 631 -19.47 -1.98 19.98
CA GLY A 631 -20.54 -1.02 19.70
C GLY A 631 -21.32 -1.38 18.43
N LEU A 632 -20.66 -1.70 17.33
CA LEU A 632 -21.34 -2.12 16.10
C LEU A 632 -22.19 -3.39 16.31
N ARG A 633 -21.75 -4.30 17.18
CA ARG A 633 -22.54 -5.49 17.56
C ARG A 633 -23.83 -5.10 18.26
N VAL A 634 -23.77 -4.30 19.33
CA VAL A 634 -24.98 -3.92 20.07
C VAL A 634 -25.89 -3.00 19.26
N LEU A 635 -25.35 -2.23 18.30
CA LEU A 635 -26.13 -1.43 17.35
C LEU A 635 -26.82 -2.27 16.26
N GLY A 636 -26.51 -3.57 16.17
CA GLY A 636 -27.08 -4.47 15.18
C GLY A 636 -26.58 -4.21 13.74
N ALA A 637 -25.39 -3.64 13.59
CA ALA A 637 -24.81 -3.29 12.29
C ALA A 637 -24.19 -4.50 11.56
N ASN A 638 -24.62 -5.70 11.86
CA ASN A 638 -24.14 -6.92 11.24
C ASN A 638 -24.73 -7.13 9.84
N TYR A 639 -23.92 -7.68 8.96
CA TYR A 639 -24.32 -8.07 7.61
C TYR A 639 -25.59 -8.94 7.63
N ARG A 640 -26.59 -8.55 6.82
CA ARG A 640 -27.91 -9.17 6.73
C ARG A 640 -28.64 -9.28 8.07
N GLY A 641 -28.41 -8.35 8.97
CA GLY A 641 -29.07 -8.36 10.28
C GLY A 641 -28.74 -9.61 11.13
N SER A 642 -27.58 -10.23 10.92
CA SER A 642 -27.15 -11.40 11.69
C SER A 642 -27.10 -11.12 13.19
N SER A 643 -27.61 -12.06 14.00
CA SER A 643 -27.55 -11.97 15.47
C SER A 643 -26.21 -12.44 16.07
N LEU A 644 -25.23 -12.83 15.24
CA LEU A 644 -23.92 -13.28 15.73
C LEU A 644 -23.19 -12.14 16.45
N GLY A 645 -22.79 -12.40 17.70
CA GLY A 645 -22.09 -11.43 18.52
C GLY A 645 -22.95 -10.27 19.03
N VAL A 646 -24.27 -10.26 18.77
CA VAL A 646 -25.21 -9.30 19.36
C VAL A 646 -25.50 -9.75 20.80
N LEU A 647 -24.55 -9.47 21.70
CA LEU A 647 -24.58 -9.93 23.09
C LEU A 647 -25.31 -8.92 23.98
N THR A 648 -26.52 -8.54 23.60
CA THR A 648 -27.37 -7.62 24.37
C THR A 648 -28.84 -8.00 24.25
N SER A 649 -29.62 -7.71 25.27
CA SER A 649 -31.09 -7.83 25.26
C SER A 649 -31.79 -6.62 24.63
N ALA A 650 -31.06 -5.53 24.35
CA ALA A 650 -31.57 -4.27 23.80
C ALA A 650 -30.83 -3.85 22.52
N PRO A 651 -30.92 -4.63 21.40
CA PRO A 651 -30.27 -4.29 20.16
C PRO A 651 -30.68 -2.88 19.65
N GLY A 652 -29.72 -2.11 19.16
CA GLY A 652 -29.92 -0.73 18.72
C GLY A 652 -29.72 0.32 19.83
N SER A 653 -29.37 -0.10 21.05
CA SER A 653 -28.91 0.75 22.14
C SER A 653 -27.40 0.65 22.29
N LEU A 654 -26.70 1.78 22.41
CA LEU A 654 -25.26 1.82 22.60
C LEU A 654 -24.92 1.63 24.07
N THR A 655 -24.60 0.38 24.43
CA THR A 655 -24.22 -0.04 25.79
C THR A 655 -22.96 -0.90 25.73
N ASN A 656 -22.29 -1.10 26.86
CA ASN A 656 -21.15 -2.00 27.01
C ASN A 656 -21.54 -3.49 27.15
N ASP A 657 -22.80 -3.84 26.91
CA ASP A 657 -23.36 -5.19 27.07
C ASP A 657 -22.57 -6.26 26.35
N PHE A 658 -22.00 -5.95 25.18
CA PHE A 658 -21.16 -6.89 24.46
C PHE A 658 -20.05 -7.48 25.33
N PHE A 659 -19.31 -6.62 26.04
CA PHE A 659 -18.21 -7.05 26.90
C PHE A 659 -18.71 -7.70 28.19
N VAL A 660 -19.73 -7.16 28.81
CA VAL A 660 -20.32 -7.70 30.02
C VAL A 660 -20.79 -9.14 29.78
N ASN A 661 -21.53 -9.38 28.70
CA ASN A 661 -22.08 -10.70 28.39
C ASN A 661 -21.05 -11.66 27.78
N LEU A 662 -20.03 -11.15 27.07
CA LEU A 662 -18.92 -11.96 26.56
C LEU A 662 -18.11 -12.57 27.72
N LEU A 663 -17.88 -11.81 28.78
CA LEU A 663 -17.05 -12.20 29.93
C LEU A 663 -17.86 -12.78 31.08
N ASP A 664 -19.18 -12.93 30.94
CA ASP A 664 -20.05 -13.51 31.95
C ASP A 664 -19.64 -14.95 32.30
N MET A 665 -19.28 -15.16 33.57
CA MET A 665 -18.87 -16.47 34.10
C MET A 665 -20.04 -17.49 34.14
N GLY A 666 -21.28 -17.04 34.09
CA GLY A 666 -22.48 -17.87 33.97
C GLY A 666 -22.69 -18.44 32.55
N THR A 667 -21.89 -18.00 31.57
CA THR A 667 -21.99 -18.44 30.17
C THR A 667 -20.84 -19.40 29.83
N VAL A 668 -21.19 -20.55 29.20
CA VAL A 668 -20.21 -21.53 28.67
C VAL A 668 -20.30 -21.53 27.16
N TRP A 669 -19.16 -21.28 26.49
CA TRP A 669 -19.05 -21.24 25.05
C TRP A 669 -18.69 -22.60 24.47
N ALA A 670 -19.42 -23.05 23.44
CA ALA A 670 -19.15 -24.30 22.71
C ALA A 670 -19.36 -24.10 21.19
N PRO A 671 -18.56 -24.73 20.35
CA PRO A 671 -18.79 -24.69 18.92
C PRO A 671 -20.08 -25.42 18.55
N ARG A 672 -20.91 -24.82 17.71
CA ARG A 672 -22.04 -25.50 17.07
C ARG A 672 -21.50 -26.50 16.05
N GLN A 673 -21.92 -27.76 16.16
CA GLN A 673 -21.50 -28.80 15.20
C GLN A 673 -22.04 -28.47 13.80
N ASN A 674 -21.18 -28.38 12.82
CA ASN A 674 -21.28 -28.20 11.36
C ASN A 674 -20.84 -26.83 10.84
N GLY A 675 -19.68 -26.79 10.21
CA GLY A 675 -19.17 -25.62 9.49
C GLY A 675 -17.67 -25.72 9.23
N HIS A 676 -17.20 -24.92 8.29
CA HIS A 676 -15.77 -24.67 8.10
C HIS A 676 -15.19 -23.99 9.35
N VAL A 677 -13.97 -24.32 9.75
CA VAL A 677 -13.34 -23.83 11.00
C VAL A 677 -13.39 -22.29 11.16
N TRP A 678 -13.34 -21.55 10.07
CA TRP A 678 -13.37 -20.08 10.11
C TRP A 678 -14.77 -19.48 10.16
N THR A 679 -15.81 -20.25 9.79
CA THR A 679 -17.21 -19.85 9.85
C THR A 679 -17.96 -20.54 10.98
N THR A 680 -17.24 -21.15 11.93
CA THR A 680 -17.85 -21.80 13.09
C THR A 680 -18.64 -20.80 13.90
N ILE A 681 -19.90 -21.12 14.16
CA ILE A 681 -20.76 -20.41 15.11
C ILE A 681 -20.54 -21.03 16.50
N TYR A 682 -20.44 -20.21 17.51
CA TYR A 682 -20.35 -20.61 18.90
C TYR A 682 -21.65 -20.29 19.61
N GLU A 683 -22.08 -21.20 20.47
CA GLU A 683 -23.27 -21.02 21.34
C GLU A 683 -22.77 -20.74 22.76
N GLY A 684 -23.16 -19.60 23.31
CA GLY A 684 -23.06 -19.27 24.71
C GLY A 684 -24.26 -19.83 25.45
N ARG A 685 -24.03 -20.84 26.30
CA ARG A 685 -25.07 -21.51 27.06
C ARG A 685 -25.01 -21.13 28.51
N ASP A 686 -26.17 -20.95 29.12
CA ASP A 686 -26.27 -20.79 30.55
C ASP A 686 -25.67 -22.02 31.25
N ARG A 687 -24.79 -21.77 32.23
CA ARG A 687 -24.03 -22.83 32.89
C ARG A 687 -24.89 -23.79 33.69
N ASP A 688 -25.99 -23.30 34.29
CA ASP A 688 -26.84 -24.07 35.17
C ASP A 688 -27.95 -24.80 34.41
N THR A 689 -28.54 -24.12 33.40
CA THR A 689 -29.70 -24.68 32.67
C THR A 689 -29.31 -25.34 31.35
N GLY A 690 -28.14 -25.01 30.77
CA GLY A 690 -27.69 -25.45 29.46
C GLY A 690 -28.44 -24.80 28.29
N GLU A 691 -29.34 -23.85 28.54
CA GLU A 691 -30.05 -23.12 27.50
C GLU A 691 -29.14 -22.17 26.72
N VAL A 692 -29.36 -22.03 25.42
CA VAL A 692 -28.58 -21.10 24.58
C VAL A 692 -29.03 -19.67 24.87
N LYS A 693 -28.13 -18.86 25.41
CA LYS A 693 -28.34 -17.42 25.65
C LYS A 693 -27.88 -16.57 24.45
N TRP A 694 -26.73 -16.92 23.89
CA TRP A 694 -26.04 -16.12 22.88
C TRP A 694 -25.48 -16.96 21.75
N THR A 695 -25.24 -16.32 20.60
CA THR A 695 -24.43 -16.89 19.52
C THR A 695 -23.33 -15.91 19.15
N ALA A 696 -22.14 -16.42 18.82
CA ALA A 696 -20.98 -15.61 18.51
C ALA A 696 -20.16 -16.19 17.36
N SER A 697 -19.40 -15.35 16.68
CA SER A 697 -18.37 -15.73 15.73
C SER A 697 -17.01 -15.94 16.43
N ARG A 698 -16.03 -16.43 15.69
CA ARG A 698 -14.63 -16.50 16.15
C ARG A 698 -14.09 -15.13 16.55
N VAL A 699 -14.44 -14.09 15.77
CA VAL A 699 -14.03 -12.71 16.00
C VAL A 699 -14.54 -12.22 17.35
N ASP A 700 -15.80 -12.48 17.68
CA ASP A 700 -16.38 -12.05 18.94
C ASP A 700 -15.67 -12.70 20.13
N LEU A 701 -15.42 -14.02 20.07
CA LEU A 701 -14.76 -14.76 21.13
C LEU A 701 -13.25 -14.43 21.27
N LEU A 702 -12.63 -13.84 20.25
CA LEU A 702 -11.25 -13.40 20.32
C LEU A 702 -11.04 -12.40 21.47
N PHE A 703 -12.00 -11.50 21.71
CA PHE A 703 -11.92 -10.49 22.76
C PHE A 703 -12.05 -11.09 24.19
N GLY A 704 -12.50 -12.33 24.31
CA GLY A 704 -12.48 -13.07 25.58
C GLY A 704 -11.30 -14.03 25.74
N SER A 705 -10.58 -14.36 24.63
CA SER A 705 -9.55 -15.40 24.60
C SER A 705 -8.13 -14.90 24.37
N HIS A 706 -7.94 -13.84 23.56
CA HIS A 706 -6.63 -13.22 23.34
C HIS A 706 -6.28 -12.34 24.54
N SER A 707 -5.14 -12.57 25.19
CA SER A 707 -4.80 -11.95 26.49
C SER A 707 -4.83 -10.41 26.48
N GLU A 708 -4.31 -9.77 25.44
CA GLU A 708 -4.31 -8.31 25.33
C GLU A 708 -5.72 -7.76 25.05
N LEU A 709 -6.46 -8.37 24.11
CA LEU A 709 -7.82 -7.94 23.81
C LEU A 709 -8.78 -8.24 24.98
N ARG A 710 -8.55 -9.33 25.71
CA ARG A 710 -9.29 -9.62 26.92
C ARG A 710 -9.05 -8.57 28.00
N ALA A 711 -7.80 -8.14 28.20
CA ALA A 711 -7.51 -7.06 29.16
C ALA A 711 -8.26 -5.76 28.80
N LEU A 712 -8.38 -5.43 27.51
CA LEU A 712 -9.18 -4.29 27.04
C LEU A 712 -10.69 -4.54 27.24
N ALA A 713 -11.17 -5.74 26.92
CA ALA A 713 -12.58 -6.11 27.14
C ALA A 713 -12.98 -6.03 28.63
N GLU A 714 -12.10 -6.42 29.55
CA GLU A 714 -12.31 -6.32 30.99
C GLU A 714 -12.47 -4.86 31.47
N VAL A 715 -11.74 -3.91 30.87
CA VAL A 715 -11.94 -2.48 31.15
C VAL A 715 -13.37 -2.06 30.80
N TYR A 716 -13.85 -2.43 29.62
CA TYR A 716 -15.19 -2.04 29.15
C TYR A 716 -16.33 -2.87 29.75
N ALA A 717 -16.03 -4.04 30.32
CA ALA A 717 -17.01 -4.87 31.04
C ALA A 717 -17.20 -4.46 32.53
N SER A 718 -16.37 -3.56 33.05
CA SER A 718 -16.44 -3.11 34.42
C SER A 718 -17.74 -2.32 34.70
N GLU A 719 -18.25 -2.37 35.93
CA GLU A 719 -19.54 -1.75 36.35
C GLU A 719 -19.57 -0.21 36.12
N ASP A 720 -18.41 0.44 36.20
CA ASP A 720 -18.24 1.88 36.03
C ASP A 720 -17.89 2.30 34.57
N ALA A 721 -17.83 1.35 33.63
CA ALA A 721 -17.30 1.59 32.30
C ALA A 721 -18.33 2.06 31.26
N GLY A 722 -19.61 2.10 31.58
CA GLY A 722 -20.67 2.40 30.59
C GLY A 722 -20.47 3.73 29.87
N GLU A 723 -20.25 4.81 30.62
CA GLU A 723 -20.00 6.12 30.06
C GLU A 723 -18.68 6.18 29.28
N LYS A 724 -17.60 5.63 29.83
CA LYS A 724 -16.30 5.55 29.17
C LYS A 724 -16.40 4.82 27.82
N PHE A 725 -17.09 3.69 27.78
CA PHE A 725 -17.30 2.92 26.56
C PHE A 725 -17.98 3.78 25.48
N VAL A 726 -19.05 4.50 25.84
CA VAL A 726 -19.79 5.33 24.88
C VAL A 726 -18.91 6.48 24.37
N GLN A 727 -18.14 7.13 25.25
CA GLN A 727 -17.23 8.20 24.86
C GLN A 727 -16.12 7.71 23.94
N ASP A 728 -15.47 6.59 24.27
CA ASP A 728 -14.40 6.00 23.48
C ASP A 728 -14.94 5.48 22.13
N PHE A 729 -16.16 4.91 22.11
CA PHE A 729 -16.82 4.52 20.86
C PHE A 729 -17.07 5.74 19.96
N VAL A 730 -17.62 6.83 20.49
CA VAL A 730 -17.88 8.07 19.74
C VAL A 730 -16.58 8.64 19.18
N ALA A 731 -15.51 8.67 19.97
CA ALA A 731 -14.21 9.16 19.51
C ALA A 731 -13.65 8.31 18.36
N ALA A 732 -13.69 6.98 18.50
CA ALA A 732 -13.24 6.08 17.46
C ALA A 732 -14.14 6.12 16.21
N TRP A 733 -15.45 6.28 16.36
CA TRP A 733 -16.42 6.47 15.28
C TRP A 733 -16.09 7.72 14.46
N VAL A 734 -15.94 8.87 15.14
CA VAL A 734 -15.61 10.15 14.49
C VAL A 734 -14.28 10.04 13.74
N LYS A 735 -13.28 9.41 14.35
CA LYS A 735 -11.98 9.17 13.69
C LYS A 735 -12.17 8.46 12.35
N VAL A 736 -12.92 7.35 12.31
CA VAL A 736 -13.16 6.62 11.05
C VAL A 736 -13.93 7.47 10.04
N MET A 737 -14.93 8.23 10.47
CA MET A 737 -15.72 9.10 9.59
C MET A 737 -14.90 10.25 8.98
N GLU A 738 -13.75 10.59 9.54
CA GLU A 738 -12.93 11.73 9.15
C GLU A 738 -11.55 11.40 8.60
N LEU A 739 -11.19 10.12 8.43
CA LEU A 739 -9.87 9.71 7.97
C LEU A 739 -9.49 10.32 6.60
N ASP A 740 -10.46 10.49 5.73
CA ASP A 740 -10.29 11.05 4.38
C ASP A 740 -10.50 12.58 4.29
N ARG A 741 -10.63 13.27 5.43
CA ARG A 741 -10.82 14.72 5.49
C ARG A 741 -9.48 15.46 5.52
N PHE A 742 -8.78 15.44 4.39
CA PHE A 742 -7.49 16.12 4.22
C PHE A 742 -7.59 17.65 4.22
N ASP A 743 -8.78 18.19 4.07
CA ASP A 743 -9.12 19.60 4.16
C ASP A 743 -9.19 20.16 5.60
N LEU A 744 -9.18 19.27 6.60
CA LEU A 744 -9.26 19.64 8.03
C LEU A 744 -7.89 19.66 8.73
N ARG A 745 -6.82 19.39 7.99
CA ARG A 745 -5.44 19.30 8.51
C ARG A 745 -4.66 20.54 8.18
#